data_dba9d282b7c14fc50ba6af5b3d61c0a6
#
_entry.id   dba9d282b7c14fc50ba6af5b3d61c0a6
#
_cell.length_a   1.000
_cell.length_b   1.000
_cell.length_c   1.000
_cell.angle_alpha   90.00
_cell.angle_beta   90.00
_cell.angle_gamma   90.00
#
_symmetry.space_group_name_H-M   'P 1'
#
loop_
_entity.id
_entity.type
_entity.pdbx_description
1 polymer ?
#
loop_
_entity_poly.entity_id
_entity_poly.type
_entity_poly.pdbx_seq_one_letter_code
_entity_poly.pdbx_strand_id
1 'polypeptide(L)'
;MSKSLVIVESPAKAKTINKYLGSQYVVKSSVGHICDLPTAGSSTGEKAKPVSTKGLSAEEKNKIKAEKDRAALVKRMGIDPYHDWKANYQILPGKEKVVAELKSLAKKSDHIYLATDLDREGEAIAWHLREVIGGDDSRFSRVVFNEITKKAIEKAFQHPAHINMDQVNAQQTRRFLDRVVGFMVSPLLWKKVARGLSAGRVQSVAVKLVVEREREIKAFQPEEFWEIEALTQTSKKEDLRLDVVQYKGKKFEPKNENEAQSAVDFLNKSHYVVTDLETKPTSSKPRAPFITSTLQQTASTRLGFGVKKTMMLAQRLYEAGYITYMRTDSTNLSQDALNMARSYIESHFGKDYLPAKPNFYSSKENAQEAHEAIRPSDVKMLADHLSGMDKDAVRLYDLIWRQFVACQMPAAQYDSTTVTVMAGDYELKAKGRILRFDGWTKVLPQLGKNPEDQILPAVSLNETLALKTVSPSQHFTKPPARFTEAALVKELEKRGIGRPSTYAAIISTIQERGYVRIENRRFYAEKMGEIVTDRLNQSFTDLMSYDFTANMENVLDQIASGEKNWKAELNQFFKDFSTQLTKAELDELEGGMKPNSLVLTDIDCPTCGRKMAIRTASTGVFLGCSGYTLPPKERCKTTINLIPEAELLNVLDEASETKALMERKRCPKCGTAMDSYIIDPHRKLHICGNNPNCDGYLVEQGQFKIKGYDGPIVECDKCGADMHLKLGRFGKYMGCTSCDNTRKILKNGEVAPPKEEPVHFPELKCEKSDAYFVLRDGASGVFMSAHNFPKSRETRPAKVAELALYRDRLPEKLRYLADAPQKDPEGNEAIIRFSRKEKHQYVTSEKNGKATKWIVDYIDGKWVERKK
;
A
#
# COMPACT_ATOMS: atom_id res chain seq x y z
N MET A 1 4.77 -22.06 -45.24
CA MET A 1 5.75 -21.25 -44.47
C MET A 1 5.47 -21.48 -42.99
N SER A 2 6.46 -21.88 -42.23
CA SER A 2 6.29 -22.00 -40.79
C SER A 2 6.20 -20.58 -40.20
N LYS A 3 5.45 -20.45 -39.11
CA LYS A 3 5.20 -19.12 -38.49
C LYS A 3 6.20 -18.91 -37.37
N SER A 4 6.56 -17.63 -37.13
CA SER A 4 7.32 -17.25 -35.94
C SER A 4 6.41 -17.09 -34.72
N LEU A 5 6.87 -17.54 -33.54
CA LEU A 5 6.17 -17.39 -32.28
C LEU A 5 6.60 -16.09 -31.58
N VAL A 6 5.64 -15.29 -31.14
CA VAL A 6 5.89 -14.09 -30.32
C VAL A 6 5.29 -14.32 -28.93
N ILE A 7 6.12 -14.24 -27.90
CA ILE A 7 5.68 -14.46 -26.50
C ILE A 7 5.76 -13.14 -25.75
N VAL A 8 4.65 -12.76 -25.14
CA VAL A 8 4.50 -11.57 -24.27
C VAL A 8 4.03 -11.99 -22.89
N GLU A 9 4.08 -11.12 -21.90
CA GLU A 9 3.70 -11.47 -20.52
C GLU A 9 2.19 -11.46 -20.24
N SER A 10 1.39 -10.70 -20.99
CA SER A 10 -0.05 -10.59 -20.70
C SER A 10 -0.95 -10.89 -21.91
N PRO A 11 -2.16 -11.47 -21.68
CA PRO A 11 -3.13 -11.70 -22.75
C PRO A 11 -3.62 -10.39 -23.41
N ALA A 12 -3.72 -9.29 -22.65
CA ALA A 12 -4.13 -7.99 -23.17
C ALA A 12 -3.09 -7.45 -24.16
N LYS A 13 -1.80 -7.50 -23.80
CA LYS A 13 -0.67 -7.14 -24.64
C LYS A 13 -0.62 -8.02 -25.91
N ALA A 14 -0.83 -9.34 -25.75
CA ALA A 14 -0.90 -10.25 -26.90
C ALA A 14 -2.01 -9.85 -27.89
N LYS A 15 -3.19 -9.52 -27.39
CA LYS A 15 -4.33 -9.07 -28.22
C LYS A 15 -4.01 -7.77 -28.98
N THR A 16 -3.34 -6.82 -28.32
CA THR A 16 -3.01 -5.53 -28.93
C THR A 16 -1.93 -5.69 -29.99
N ILE A 17 -0.86 -6.42 -29.70
CA ILE A 17 0.26 -6.65 -30.64
C ILE A 17 -0.19 -7.46 -31.87
N ASN A 18 -1.07 -8.46 -31.67
CA ASN A 18 -1.58 -9.27 -32.77
C ASN A 18 -2.35 -8.47 -33.83
N LYS A 19 -2.85 -7.27 -33.51
CA LYS A 19 -3.47 -6.37 -34.48
C LYS A 19 -2.46 -5.73 -35.45
N TYR A 20 -1.19 -5.64 -35.04
CA TYR A 20 -0.15 -4.94 -35.79
C TYR A 20 0.79 -5.88 -36.55
N LEU A 21 0.93 -7.13 -36.06
CA LEU A 21 1.76 -8.14 -36.71
C LEU A 21 0.96 -8.91 -37.76
N GLY A 22 1.64 -9.27 -38.84
CA GLY A 22 1.06 -10.03 -39.96
C GLY A 22 0.81 -11.50 -39.66
N SER A 23 0.21 -12.22 -40.60
CA SER A 23 -0.17 -13.64 -40.49
C SER A 23 1.01 -14.60 -40.30
N GLN A 24 2.23 -14.16 -40.54
CA GLN A 24 3.48 -14.92 -40.33
C GLN A 24 3.86 -15.05 -38.84
N TYR A 25 3.16 -14.36 -37.96
CA TYR A 25 3.39 -14.43 -36.52
C TYR A 25 2.23 -15.09 -35.79
N VAL A 26 2.56 -15.83 -34.72
CA VAL A 26 1.62 -16.34 -33.72
C VAL A 26 1.94 -15.66 -32.38
N VAL A 27 1.05 -14.79 -31.90
CA VAL A 27 1.26 -14.06 -30.64
C VAL A 27 0.58 -14.78 -29.50
N LYS A 28 1.33 -15.10 -28.43
CA LYS A 28 0.85 -15.79 -27.22
C LYS A 28 1.36 -15.12 -25.96
N SER A 29 0.69 -15.37 -24.86
CA SER A 29 1.06 -14.84 -23.54
C SER A 29 1.55 -15.93 -22.61
N SER A 30 2.60 -15.63 -21.83
CA SER A 30 3.06 -16.45 -20.69
C SER A 30 2.17 -16.27 -19.45
N VAL A 31 1.27 -15.27 -19.48
CA VAL A 31 0.44 -14.87 -18.33
C VAL A 31 1.31 -14.53 -17.10
N GLY A 32 2.32 -13.69 -17.31
CA GLY A 32 3.32 -13.31 -16.31
C GLY A 32 4.48 -14.31 -16.18
N HIS A 33 5.11 -14.33 -15.01
CA HIS A 33 6.17 -15.30 -14.72
C HIS A 33 5.69 -16.75 -14.83
N ILE A 34 6.50 -17.60 -15.43
CA ILE A 34 6.26 -19.05 -15.53
C ILE A 34 7.06 -19.86 -14.53
N CYS A 35 8.20 -19.31 -14.07
CA CYS A 35 9.10 -19.92 -13.09
C CYS A 35 9.37 -18.97 -11.93
N ASP A 36 9.60 -19.55 -10.76
CA ASP A 36 10.14 -18.87 -9.58
C ASP A 36 10.84 -19.89 -8.67
N LEU A 37 11.50 -19.38 -7.64
CA LEU A 37 12.03 -20.19 -6.55
C LEU A 37 10.88 -20.88 -5.77
N PRO A 38 11.10 -22.02 -5.10
CA PRO A 38 10.06 -22.75 -4.39
C PRO A 38 9.26 -21.89 -3.44
N THR A 39 7.94 -22.08 -3.39
CA THR A 39 7.08 -21.43 -2.37
C THR A 39 7.21 -22.17 -1.04
N ALA A 40 7.15 -21.41 0.07
CA ALA A 40 7.15 -22.01 1.40
C ALA A 40 5.99 -23.02 1.55
N GLY A 41 6.31 -24.30 1.75
CA GLY A 41 5.32 -25.38 1.87
C GLY A 41 5.25 -26.35 0.69
N SER A 42 5.89 -26.08 -0.45
CA SER A 42 5.99 -27.03 -1.57
C SER A 42 7.13 -28.03 -1.34
N SER A 43 6.96 -28.97 -0.43
CA SER A 43 7.91 -30.09 -0.30
C SER A 43 7.54 -31.23 -1.26
N THR A 44 7.82 -31.06 -2.52
CA THR A 44 7.92 -32.19 -3.46
C THR A 44 9.35 -32.72 -3.42
N GLY A 45 9.63 -33.67 -2.58
CA GLY A 45 10.93 -34.33 -2.55
C GLY A 45 11.02 -35.40 -1.46
N GLU A 46 11.67 -36.52 -1.80
CA GLU A 46 11.93 -37.63 -0.91
C GLU A 46 12.38 -37.18 0.48
N LYS A 47 11.74 -37.75 1.50
CA LYS A 47 12.20 -37.60 2.89
C LYS A 47 13.59 -38.23 2.96
N ALA A 48 14.60 -37.40 3.28
CA ALA A 48 15.94 -37.92 3.53
C ALA A 48 15.88 -39.04 4.57
N LYS A 49 16.56 -40.18 4.29
CA LYS A 49 16.62 -41.29 5.22
C LYS A 49 17.19 -40.81 6.57
N PRO A 50 16.63 -41.22 7.69
CA PRO A 50 17.14 -40.82 9.00
C PRO A 50 18.56 -41.37 9.18
N VAL A 51 19.52 -40.48 9.42
CA VAL A 51 20.89 -40.84 9.80
C VAL A 51 20.84 -41.26 11.27
N SER A 52 21.35 -42.48 11.56
CA SER A 52 21.43 -42.99 12.93
C SER A 52 22.40 -42.12 13.75
N THR A 53 21.93 -41.58 14.87
CA THR A 53 22.75 -40.81 15.81
C THR A 53 23.12 -41.60 17.06
N LYS A 54 22.91 -42.92 17.05
CA LYS A 54 23.35 -43.82 18.17
C LYS A 54 24.85 -43.88 18.25
N GLY A 55 25.40 -43.61 19.42
CA GLY A 55 26.84 -43.65 19.69
C GLY A 55 27.66 -42.39 19.46
N LEU A 56 27.03 -41.28 18.95
CA LEU A 56 27.71 -40.03 18.68
C LEU A 56 27.75 -39.12 19.94
N SER A 57 28.84 -38.34 20.09
CA SER A 57 28.95 -37.30 21.12
C SER A 57 27.87 -36.21 20.97
N ALA A 58 27.69 -35.38 21.99
CA ALA A 58 26.78 -34.25 21.93
C ALA A 58 27.19 -33.23 20.86
N GLU A 59 28.47 -32.99 20.66
CA GLU A 59 29.01 -32.10 19.63
C GLU A 59 28.76 -32.64 18.23
N GLU A 60 28.98 -33.92 17.98
CA GLU A 60 28.73 -34.55 16.69
C GLU A 60 27.21 -34.54 16.34
N LYS A 61 26.34 -34.80 17.33
CA LYS A 61 24.89 -34.68 17.17
C LYS A 61 24.48 -33.27 16.83
N ASN A 62 25.07 -32.26 17.48
CA ASN A 62 24.78 -30.85 17.17
C ASN A 62 25.26 -30.45 15.77
N LYS A 63 26.43 -30.92 15.34
CA LYS A 63 26.95 -30.69 14.00
C LYS A 63 26.07 -31.29 12.91
N ILE A 64 25.67 -32.54 13.06
CA ILE A 64 24.76 -33.22 12.14
C ILE A 64 23.39 -32.52 12.11
N LYS A 65 22.90 -32.05 13.23
CA LYS A 65 21.65 -31.29 13.31
C LYS A 65 21.77 -29.97 12.55
N ALA A 66 22.84 -29.22 12.77
CA ALA A 66 23.09 -27.95 12.08
C ALA A 66 23.20 -28.11 10.56
N GLU A 67 23.88 -29.18 10.09
CA GLU A 67 23.98 -29.51 8.67
C GLU A 67 22.60 -29.87 8.06
N LYS A 68 21.78 -30.64 8.79
CA LYS A 68 20.39 -30.95 8.36
C LYS A 68 19.51 -29.71 8.31
N ASP A 69 19.60 -28.85 9.31
CA ASP A 69 18.83 -27.62 9.37
C ASP A 69 19.24 -26.66 8.23
N ARG A 70 20.55 -26.57 7.93
CA ARG A 70 21.09 -25.84 6.79
C ARG A 70 20.55 -26.37 5.46
N ALA A 71 20.65 -27.69 5.24
CA ALA A 71 20.15 -28.32 4.03
C ALA A 71 18.64 -28.11 3.85
N ALA A 72 17.87 -28.21 4.93
CA ALA A 72 16.44 -27.93 4.93
C ALA A 72 16.14 -26.45 4.61
N LEU A 73 16.95 -25.53 5.11
CA LEU A 73 16.81 -24.11 4.81
C LEU A 73 17.09 -23.80 3.34
N VAL A 74 18.22 -24.32 2.79
CA VAL A 74 18.58 -24.19 1.37
C VAL A 74 17.47 -24.73 0.47
N LYS A 75 16.94 -25.91 0.79
CA LYS A 75 15.82 -26.50 0.05
C LYS A 75 14.57 -25.61 0.06
N ARG A 76 14.24 -25.00 1.20
CA ARG A 76 13.09 -24.08 1.31
C ARG A 76 13.33 -22.74 0.61
N MET A 77 14.54 -22.19 0.68
CA MET A 77 14.92 -20.96 -0.02
C MET A 77 14.95 -21.18 -1.54
N GLY A 78 15.30 -22.38 -1.99
CA GLY A 78 15.53 -22.68 -3.40
C GLY A 78 16.82 -22.08 -3.96
N ILE A 79 17.69 -21.58 -3.10
CA ILE A 79 19.02 -21.05 -3.44
C ILE A 79 20.04 -21.56 -2.42
N ASP A 80 21.27 -21.79 -2.87
CA ASP A 80 22.35 -22.23 -2.00
C ASP A 80 23.48 -21.20 -1.94
N PRO A 81 23.49 -20.31 -0.92
CA PRO A 81 24.51 -19.30 -0.78
C PRO A 81 25.87 -19.86 -0.38
N TYR A 82 25.97 -21.15 -0.04
CA TYR A 82 27.20 -21.83 0.35
C TYR A 82 27.90 -22.54 -0.83
N HIS A 83 27.17 -22.76 -1.96
CA HIS A 83 27.65 -23.42 -3.16
C HIS A 83 27.30 -22.60 -4.39
N ASP A 84 28.05 -21.52 -4.61
CA ASP A 84 28.00 -20.66 -5.81
C ASP A 84 26.60 -20.16 -6.21
N TRP A 85 25.73 -19.90 -5.22
CA TRP A 85 24.38 -19.37 -5.42
C TRP A 85 23.50 -20.21 -6.37
N LYS A 86 23.69 -21.51 -6.38
CA LYS A 86 22.91 -22.43 -7.20
C LYS A 86 21.42 -22.28 -6.88
N ALA A 87 20.63 -21.95 -7.89
CA ALA A 87 19.20 -21.72 -7.78
C ALA A 87 18.40 -22.94 -8.32
N ASN A 88 17.30 -23.25 -7.67
CA ASN A 88 16.35 -24.29 -8.06
C ASN A 88 15.03 -23.63 -8.48
N TYR A 89 14.98 -23.16 -9.73
CA TYR A 89 13.75 -22.61 -10.30
C TYR A 89 12.76 -23.72 -10.63
N GLN A 90 11.50 -23.47 -10.34
CA GLN A 90 10.40 -24.41 -10.59
C GLN A 90 9.30 -23.71 -11.39
N ILE A 91 8.61 -24.47 -12.23
CA ILE A 91 7.40 -23.98 -12.90
C ILE A 91 6.37 -23.67 -11.81
N LEU A 92 5.82 -22.47 -11.87
CA LEU A 92 4.82 -22.03 -10.90
C LEU A 92 3.55 -22.87 -10.98
N PRO A 93 2.93 -23.24 -9.84
CA PRO A 93 1.66 -23.96 -9.81
C PRO A 93 0.58 -23.28 -10.67
N GLY A 94 -0.06 -24.04 -11.54
CA GLY A 94 -1.07 -23.53 -12.46
C GLY A 94 -0.52 -22.98 -13.80
N LYS A 95 0.81 -23.00 -14.00
CA LYS A 95 1.45 -22.59 -15.26
C LYS A 95 1.78 -23.74 -16.18
N GLU A 96 1.61 -24.97 -15.74
CA GLU A 96 1.98 -26.18 -16.49
C GLU A 96 1.31 -26.23 -17.87
N LYS A 97 0.02 -25.85 -17.95
CA LYS A 97 -0.74 -25.83 -19.22
C LYS A 97 -0.22 -24.76 -20.18
N VAL A 98 0.06 -23.56 -19.66
CA VAL A 98 0.63 -22.46 -20.47
C VAL A 98 1.99 -22.84 -21.00
N VAL A 99 2.86 -23.40 -20.17
CA VAL A 99 4.19 -23.88 -20.57
C VAL A 99 4.09 -24.98 -21.63
N ALA A 100 3.20 -25.95 -21.45
CA ALA A 100 3.00 -27.01 -22.43
C ALA A 100 2.52 -26.49 -23.80
N GLU A 101 1.58 -25.52 -23.79
CA GLU A 101 1.12 -24.82 -25.00
C GLU A 101 2.27 -24.09 -25.70
N LEU A 102 3.04 -23.30 -24.97
CA LEU A 102 4.18 -22.54 -25.51
C LEU A 102 5.26 -23.47 -26.10
N LYS A 103 5.59 -24.56 -25.42
CA LYS A 103 6.52 -25.61 -25.96
C LYS A 103 6.00 -26.24 -27.25
N SER A 104 4.71 -26.54 -27.32
CA SER A 104 4.10 -27.12 -28.52
C SER A 104 4.15 -26.16 -29.71
N LEU A 105 3.89 -24.86 -29.47
CA LEU A 105 3.97 -23.83 -30.51
C LEU A 105 5.42 -23.58 -30.94
N ALA A 106 6.34 -23.52 -29.99
CA ALA A 106 7.77 -23.31 -30.25
C ALA A 106 8.37 -24.40 -31.13
N LYS A 107 7.93 -25.68 -30.97
CA LYS A 107 8.34 -26.81 -31.86
C LYS A 107 7.88 -26.63 -33.30
N LYS A 108 6.80 -25.91 -33.53
CA LYS A 108 6.20 -25.65 -34.86
C LYS A 108 6.63 -24.34 -35.48
N SER A 109 7.47 -23.57 -34.79
CA SER A 109 7.92 -22.25 -35.21
C SER A 109 9.40 -22.26 -35.56
N ASP A 110 9.78 -21.53 -36.60
CA ASP A 110 11.18 -21.42 -37.02
C ASP A 110 11.94 -20.53 -36.06
N HIS A 111 11.29 -19.44 -35.58
CA HIS A 111 11.90 -18.45 -34.72
C HIS A 111 10.96 -18.04 -33.59
N ILE A 112 11.52 -17.63 -32.44
CA ILE A 112 10.80 -17.28 -31.24
C ILE A 112 11.23 -15.88 -30.79
N TYR A 113 10.30 -14.94 -30.80
CA TYR A 113 10.50 -13.59 -30.30
C TYR A 113 9.99 -13.44 -28.88
N LEU A 114 10.87 -13.03 -27.97
CA LEU A 114 10.55 -12.76 -26.57
C LEU A 114 10.29 -11.26 -26.41
N ALA A 115 9.00 -10.89 -26.45
CA ALA A 115 8.54 -9.51 -26.48
C ALA A 115 7.92 -9.06 -25.14
N THR A 116 8.55 -9.49 -24.04
CA THR A 116 8.21 -9.07 -22.67
C THR A 116 8.63 -7.63 -22.42
N ASP A 117 8.17 -7.04 -21.28
CA ASP A 117 8.44 -5.64 -20.95
C ASP A 117 9.95 -5.32 -20.95
N LEU A 118 10.28 -4.04 -21.05
CA LEU A 118 11.67 -3.59 -21.21
C LEU A 118 12.43 -3.50 -19.88
N ASP A 119 11.79 -3.75 -18.74
CA ASP A 119 12.45 -3.73 -17.44
C ASP A 119 13.12 -5.07 -17.09
N ARG A 120 13.87 -5.12 -15.98
CA ARG A 120 14.57 -6.32 -15.49
C ARG A 120 13.64 -7.50 -15.25
N GLU A 121 12.39 -7.25 -14.84
CA GLU A 121 11.39 -8.31 -14.65
C GLU A 121 11.00 -8.93 -15.99
N GLY A 122 10.79 -8.09 -17.02
CA GLY A 122 10.52 -8.56 -18.37
C GLY A 122 11.70 -9.34 -18.96
N GLU A 123 12.94 -8.93 -18.66
CA GLU A 123 14.14 -9.65 -19.08
C GLU A 123 14.26 -11.01 -18.41
N ALA A 124 13.98 -11.10 -17.11
CA ALA A 124 13.94 -12.36 -16.36
C ALA A 124 12.84 -13.32 -16.87
N ILE A 125 11.66 -12.78 -17.23
CA ILE A 125 10.58 -13.59 -17.84
C ILE A 125 11.06 -14.15 -19.18
N ALA A 126 11.70 -13.34 -20.03
CA ALA A 126 12.25 -13.78 -21.32
C ALA A 126 13.29 -14.88 -21.14
N TRP A 127 14.20 -14.73 -20.19
CA TRP A 127 15.20 -15.74 -19.85
C TRP A 127 14.56 -17.04 -19.37
N HIS A 128 13.61 -17.01 -18.45
CA HIS A 128 12.90 -18.19 -17.98
C HIS A 128 12.13 -18.91 -19.11
N LEU A 129 11.53 -18.16 -20.04
CA LEU A 129 10.87 -18.71 -21.21
C LEU A 129 11.86 -19.46 -22.09
N ARG A 130 13.01 -18.86 -22.36
CA ARG A 130 14.09 -19.50 -23.15
C ARG A 130 14.57 -20.79 -22.45
N GLU A 131 14.87 -20.76 -21.16
CA GLU A 131 15.31 -21.93 -20.39
C GLU A 131 14.29 -23.07 -20.40
N VAL A 132 13.02 -22.73 -20.21
CA VAL A 132 11.94 -23.75 -20.15
C VAL A 132 11.60 -24.32 -21.54
N ILE A 133 11.57 -23.49 -22.57
CA ILE A 133 11.31 -23.96 -23.96
C ILE A 133 12.47 -24.78 -24.44
N GLY A 134 13.71 -24.35 -24.21
CA GLY A 134 14.93 -25.03 -24.62
C GLY A 134 15.17 -24.98 -26.14
N GLY A 135 16.28 -25.52 -26.57
CA GLY A 135 16.69 -25.56 -27.97
C GLY A 135 17.87 -24.65 -28.27
N ASP A 136 18.15 -24.41 -29.53
CA ASP A 136 19.26 -23.61 -30.00
C ASP A 136 18.98 -22.11 -29.72
N ASP A 137 19.95 -21.39 -29.15
CA ASP A 137 19.89 -19.98 -28.84
C ASP A 137 19.65 -19.09 -30.06
N SER A 138 20.13 -19.51 -31.23
CA SER A 138 19.92 -18.79 -32.50
C SER A 138 18.45 -18.66 -32.91
N ARG A 139 17.57 -19.48 -32.32
CA ARG A 139 16.12 -19.42 -32.55
C ARG A 139 15.41 -18.38 -31.74
N PHE A 140 16.07 -17.76 -30.75
CA PHE A 140 15.46 -16.80 -29.85
C PHE A 140 15.97 -15.40 -30.14
N SER A 141 15.07 -14.44 -30.16
CA SER A 141 15.39 -13.02 -30.20
C SER A 141 14.57 -12.25 -29.18
N ARG A 142 15.20 -11.30 -28.54
CA ARG A 142 14.60 -10.34 -27.63
C ARG A 142 14.08 -9.14 -28.39
N VAL A 143 12.84 -8.76 -28.17
CA VAL A 143 12.23 -7.56 -28.78
C VAL A 143 11.66 -6.67 -27.70
N VAL A 144 12.10 -5.41 -27.66
CA VAL A 144 11.67 -4.42 -26.66
C VAL A 144 11.10 -3.19 -27.33
N PHE A 145 10.08 -2.60 -26.73
CA PHE A 145 9.47 -1.36 -27.19
C PHE A 145 8.90 -0.58 -25.99
N ASN A 146 8.97 0.74 -26.08
CA ASN A 146 8.52 1.63 -25.04
C ASN A 146 7.01 1.91 -25.10
N GLU A 147 6.39 1.69 -26.25
CA GLU A 147 4.94 1.87 -26.48
C GLU A 147 4.41 0.78 -27.40
N ILE A 148 3.13 0.44 -27.26
CA ILE A 148 2.48 -0.57 -28.10
C ILE A 148 1.72 0.09 -29.23
N THR A 149 2.47 0.67 -30.17
CA THR A 149 1.97 1.26 -31.41
C THR A 149 2.50 0.48 -32.62
N LYS A 150 1.82 0.57 -33.75
CA LYS A 150 2.25 -0.10 -34.99
C LYS A 150 3.69 0.27 -35.34
N LYS A 151 4.01 1.58 -35.37
CA LYS A 151 5.34 2.11 -35.71
C LYS A 151 6.43 1.59 -34.76
N ALA A 152 6.17 1.60 -33.44
CA ALA A 152 7.14 1.14 -32.45
C ALA A 152 7.40 -0.36 -32.53
N ILE A 153 6.34 -1.15 -32.74
CA ILE A 153 6.45 -2.61 -32.90
C ILE A 153 7.22 -2.96 -34.18
N GLU A 154 6.85 -2.40 -35.33
CA GLU A 154 7.54 -2.66 -36.60
C GLU A 154 9.02 -2.31 -36.50
N LYS A 155 9.35 -1.17 -35.88
CA LYS A 155 10.74 -0.75 -35.65
C LYS A 155 11.51 -1.72 -34.76
N ALA A 156 10.86 -2.17 -33.66
CA ALA A 156 11.47 -3.11 -32.72
C ALA A 156 11.77 -4.47 -33.35
N PHE A 157 10.88 -4.99 -34.21
CA PHE A 157 11.08 -6.26 -34.91
C PHE A 157 12.15 -6.18 -36.02
N GLN A 158 12.49 -4.97 -36.49
CA GLN A 158 13.61 -4.76 -37.41
C GLN A 158 14.97 -4.82 -36.71
N HIS A 159 15.01 -4.62 -35.38
CA HIS A 159 16.22 -4.57 -34.57
C HIS A 159 16.14 -5.51 -33.37
N PRO A 160 15.95 -6.84 -33.58
CA PRO A 160 15.92 -7.80 -32.50
C PRO A 160 17.29 -7.89 -31.82
N ALA A 161 17.29 -8.11 -30.52
CA ALA A 161 18.49 -8.23 -29.69
C ALA A 161 18.59 -9.65 -29.07
N HIS A 162 19.64 -9.88 -28.31
CA HIS A 162 19.76 -11.03 -27.41
C HIS A 162 19.22 -10.70 -26.04
N ILE A 163 18.96 -11.73 -25.22
CA ILE A 163 18.61 -11.56 -23.80
C ILE A 163 19.81 -10.91 -23.11
N ASN A 164 19.56 -9.84 -22.37
CA ASN A 164 20.58 -9.14 -21.58
C ASN A 164 20.79 -9.86 -20.25
N MET A 165 21.84 -10.68 -20.16
CA MET A 165 22.14 -11.46 -18.97
C MET A 165 22.52 -10.63 -17.76
N ASP A 166 23.04 -9.40 -17.95
CA ASP A 166 23.33 -8.51 -16.82
C ASP A 166 22.06 -8.01 -16.15
N GLN A 167 21.03 -7.70 -16.92
CA GLN A 167 19.70 -7.39 -16.37
C GLN A 167 19.05 -8.60 -15.69
N VAL A 168 19.17 -9.80 -16.27
CA VAL A 168 18.72 -11.06 -15.65
C VAL A 168 19.44 -11.28 -14.32
N ASN A 169 20.78 -11.11 -14.31
CA ASN A 169 21.58 -11.28 -13.09
C ASN A 169 21.24 -10.23 -12.01
N ALA A 170 20.94 -9.00 -12.39
CA ALA A 170 20.47 -7.99 -11.45
C ALA A 170 19.12 -8.35 -10.81
N GLN A 171 18.18 -8.86 -11.60
CA GLN A 171 16.90 -9.36 -11.10
C GLN A 171 17.08 -10.58 -10.18
N GLN A 172 17.91 -11.55 -10.58
CA GLN A 172 18.25 -12.71 -9.74
C GLN A 172 18.91 -12.26 -8.43
N THR A 173 19.87 -11.35 -8.48
CA THR A 173 20.55 -10.82 -7.29
C THR A 173 19.54 -10.24 -6.31
N ARG A 174 18.63 -9.37 -6.78
CA ARG A 174 17.55 -8.83 -5.95
C ARG A 174 16.72 -9.95 -5.33
N ARG A 175 16.29 -10.91 -6.13
CA ARG A 175 15.47 -12.04 -5.69
C ARG A 175 16.17 -12.87 -4.62
N PHE A 176 17.49 -13.11 -4.78
CA PHE A 176 18.28 -13.89 -3.84
C PHE A 176 18.50 -13.16 -2.53
N LEU A 177 18.82 -11.88 -2.58
CA LEU A 177 18.93 -11.02 -1.39
C LEU A 177 17.62 -11.03 -0.58
N ASP A 178 16.49 -10.82 -1.23
CA ASP A 178 15.19 -10.80 -0.57
C ASP A 178 14.84 -12.18 0.03
N ARG A 179 15.23 -13.28 -0.64
CA ARG A 179 15.07 -14.65 -0.12
C ARG A 179 15.91 -14.91 1.10
N VAL A 180 17.20 -14.59 1.06
CA VAL A 180 18.13 -14.79 2.18
C VAL A 180 17.62 -14.04 3.41
N VAL A 181 17.35 -12.76 3.26
CA VAL A 181 16.87 -11.95 4.39
C VAL A 181 15.53 -12.50 4.91
N GLY A 182 14.57 -12.75 4.03
CA GLY A 182 13.24 -13.21 4.44
C GLY A 182 13.25 -14.57 5.15
N PHE A 183 14.00 -15.54 4.63
CA PHE A 183 14.02 -16.91 5.16
C PHE A 183 14.92 -17.11 6.36
N MET A 184 15.95 -16.27 6.54
CA MET A 184 16.87 -16.36 7.66
C MET A 184 16.48 -15.48 8.85
N VAL A 185 15.99 -14.25 8.60
CA VAL A 185 15.60 -13.33 9.69
C VAL A 185 14.21 -13.64 10.25
N SER A 186 13.24 -14.04 9.39
CA SER A 186 11.88 -14.30 9.88
C SER A 186 11.79 -15.39 10.96
N PRO A 187 12.48 -16.55 10.85
CA PRO A 187 12.52 -17.53 11.92
C PRO A 187 13.13 -17.01 13.24
N LEU A 188 14.13 -16.13 13.15
CA LEU A 188 14.73 -15.49 14.31
C LEU A 188 13.69 -14.59 15.01
N LEU A 189 12.95 -13.78 14.25
CA LEU A 189 11.85 -12.99 14.79
C LEU A 189 10.76 -13.87 15.44
N TRP A 190 10.47 -15.05 14.88
CA TRP A 190 9.51 -15.98 15.50
C TRP A 190 9.99 -16.54 16.81
N LYS A 191 11.27 -16.82 16.92
CA LYS A 191 11.89 -17.33 18.15
C LYS A 191 11.97 -16.25 19.23
N LYS A 192 12.37 -15.03 18.85
CA LYS A 192 12.70 -13.97 19.81
C LYS A 192 11.52 -13.01 20.09
N VAL A 193 10.64 -12.77 19.13
CA VAL A 193 9.59 -11.75 19.24
C VAL A 193 8.20 -12.37 19.23
N ALA A 194 7.71 -12.81 18.06
CA ALA A 194 6.39 -13.43 17.92
C ALA A 194 6.29 -14.22 16.61
N ARG A 195 5.48 -15.29 16.60
CA ARG A 195 5.22 -16.09 15.40
C ARG A 195 4.50 -15.28 14.31
N GLY A 196 4.81 -15.58 13.05
CA GLY A 196 4.17 -14.97 11.88
C GLY A 196 4.76 -13.63 11.44
N LEU A 197 5.77 -13.13 12.15
CA LEU A 197 6.50 -11.93 11.73
C LEU A 197 7.42 -12.22 10.55
N SER A 198 7.73 -11.21 9.77
CA SER A 198 8.65 -11.32 8.65
C SER A 198 9.52 -10.08 8.53
N ALA A 199 10.75 -10.27 8.10
CA ALA A 199 11.65 -9.20 7.69
C ALA A 199 11.83 -9.23 6.17
N GLY A 200 12.13 -8.06 5.61
CA GLY A 200 12.50 -7.92 4.21
C GLY A 200 13.41 -6.72 4.06
N ARG A 201 14.38 -6.82 3.15
CA ARG A 201 15.43 -5.82 2.97
C ARG A 201 14.91 -4.38 2.81
N VAL A 202 13.98 -4.16 1.91
CA VAL A 202 13.42 -2.83 1.63
C VAL A 202 12.17 -2.55 2.47
N GLN A 203 11.32 -3.56 2.68
CA GLN A 203 10.07 -3.41 3.43
C GLN A 203 10.30 -3.01 4.88
N SER A 204 11.32 -3.60 5.55
CA SER A 204 11.63 -3.26 6.95
C SER A 204 12.10 -1.82 7.09
N VAL A 205 12.85 -1.31 6.11
CA VAL A 205 13.30 0.09 6.07
C VAL A 205 12.13 1.04 5.77
N ALA A 206 11.17 0.64 4.93
CA ALA A 206 9.95 1.42 4.71
C ALA A 206 9.07 1.50 5.97
N VAL A 207 8.95 0.40 6.73
CA VAL A 207 8.28 0.42 8.05
C VAL A 207 9.01 1.34 9.02
N LYS A 208 10.34 1.32 9.04
CA LYS A 208 11.16 2.20 9.87
C LYS A 208 10.84 3.68 9.64
N LEU A 209 10.66 4.13 8.38
CA LEU A 209 10.26 5.51 8.08
C LEU A 209 8.93 5.89 8.76
N VAL A 210 7.94 5.00 8.70
CA VAL A 210 6.63 5.23 9.33
C VAL A 210 6.75 5.24 10.86
N VAL A 211 7.55 4.33 11.43
CA VAL A 211 7.81 4.23 12.87
C VAL A 211 8.53 5.48 13.38
N GLU A 212 9.56 5.95 12.70
CA GLU A 212 10.30 7.16 13.07
C GLU A 212 9.37 8.39 13.05
N ARG A 213 8.51 8.51 12.00
CA ARG A 213 7.52 9.57 11.91
C ARG A 213 6.52 9.51 13.08
N GLU A 214 6.04 8.36 13.46
CA GLU A 214 5.14 8.19 14.60
C GLU A 214 5.82 8.62 15.91
N ARG A 215 7.12 8.31 16.08
CA ARG A 215 7.90 8.74 17.24
C ARG A 215 8.15 10.24 17.28
N GLU A 216 8.46 10.84 16.12
CA GLU A 216 8.56 12.30 16.00
C GLU A 216 7.27 12.98 16.45
N ILE A 217 6.12 12.47 16.02
CA ILE A 217 4.79 13.02 16.40
C ILE A 217 4.56 12.85 17.90
N LYS A 218 4.83 11.66 18.47
CA LYS A 218 4.62 11.40 19.91
C LYS A 218 5.56 12.20 20.82
N ALA A 219 6.76 12.50 20.33
CA ALA A 219 7.73 13.33 21.06
C ALA A 219 7.43 14.83 20.93
N PHE A 220 6.72 15.26 19.89
CA PHE A 220 6.45 16.65 19.60
C PHE A 220 5.61 17.30 20.70
N GLN A 221 5.99 18.50 21.07
CA GLN A 221 5.24 19.35 22.02
C GLN A 221 4.76 20.58 21.27
N PRO A 222 3.44 20.72 21.03
CA PRO A 222 2.88 21.91 20.41
C PRO A 222 3.15 23.16 21.24
N GLU A 223 3.65 24.21 20.60
CA GLU A 223 3.88 25.51 21.18
C GLU A 223 2.82 26.50 20.72
N GLU A 224 2.30 27.28 21.64
CA GLU A 224 1.32 28.31 21.35
C GLU A 224 1.98 29.52 20.67
N PHE A 225 1.30 30.04 19.65
CA PHE A 225 1.62 31.34 19.05
C PHE A 225 0.33 32.02 18.58
N TRP A 226 0.42 33.31 18.35
CA TRP A 226 -0.72 34.11 17.92
C TRP A 226 -0.41 34.82 16.62
N GLU A 227 -1.41 34.92 15.76
CA GLU A 227 -1.39 35.75 14.56
C GLU A 227 -2.37 36.92 14.78
N ILE A 228 -1.99 38.08 14.28
CA ILE A 228 -2.81 39.27 14.41
C ILE A 228 -3.09 39.81 13.01
N GLU A 229 -4.37 39.92 12.69
CA GLU A 229 -4.87 40.49 11.44
C GLU A 229 -5.54 41.83 11.72
N ALA A 230 -5.23 42.87 10.93
CA ALA A 230 -5.93 44.13 10.92
C ALA A 230 -6.79 44.25 9.64
N LEU A 231 -8.08 44.43 9.79
CA LEU A 231 -8.96 44.81 8.70
C LEU A 231 -9.00 46.34 8.63
N THR A 232 -8.52 46.87 7.52
CA THR A 232 -8.50 48.31 7.24
C THR A 232 -9.33 48.65 6.02
N GLN A 233 -9.58 49.92 5.81
CA GLN A 233 -10.30 50.43 4.67
C GLN A 233 -9.50 51.55 3.98
N THR A 234 -9.39 51.43 2.66
CA THR A 234 -8.73 52.43 1.81
C THR A 234 -9.55 53.72 1.73
N SER A 235 -8.95 54.79 1.20
CA SER A 235 -9.64 56.08 0.91
C SER A 235 -10.87 55.92 0.00
N LYS A 236 -10.88 54.85 -0.83
CA LYS A 236 -12.01 54.45 -1.71
C LYS A 236 -13.05 53.58 -1.00
N LYS A 237 -12.92 53.34 0.30
CA LYS A 237 -13.80 52.51 1.12
C LYS A 237 -13.75 51.00 0.74
N GLU A 238 -12.63 50.56 0.18
CA GLU A 238 -12.37 49.13 -0.11
C GLU A 238 -11.63 48.46 1.06
N ASP A 239 -12.01 47.27 1.43
CA ASP A 239 -11.45 46.54 2.56
C ASP A 239 -10.08 45.98 2.22
N LEU A 240 -9.08 46.18 3.07
CA LEU A 240 -7.74 45.61 2.97
C LEU A 240 -7.38 44.90 4.28
N ARG A 241 -7.11 43.57 4.17
CA ARG A 241 -6.63 42.75 5.27
C ARG A 241 -5.13 42.78 5.31
N LEU A 242 -4.58 42.98 6.49
CA LEU A 242 -3.16 43.12 6.75
C LEU A 242 -2.74 42.18 7.88
N ASP A 243 -1.73 41.38 7.66
CA ASP A 243 -1.12 40.53 8.68
C ASP A 243 0.03 41.26 9.35
N VAL A 244 0.07 41.24 10.69
CA VAL A 244 1.18 41.78 11.45
C VAL A 244 2.39 40.85 11.32
N VAL A 245 3.50 41.38 10.77
CA VAL A 245 4.69 40.55 10.46
C VAL A 245 5.91 40.90 11.29
N GLN A 246 6.07 42.20 11.70
CA GLN A 246 7.22 42.64 12.47
C GLN A 246 6.83 43.67 13.54
N TYR A 247 7.64 43.69 14.61
CA TYR A 247 7.64 44.73 15.63
C TYR A 247 9.07 45.24 15.78
N LYS A 248 9.25 46.57 15.63
CA LYS A 248 10.57 47.22 15.69
C LYS A 248 11.62 46.54 14.78
N GLY A 249 11.22 46.15 13.57
CA GLY A 249 12.08 45.53 12.59
C GLY A 249 12.44 44.05 12.84
N LYS A 250 11.86 43.41 13.87
CA LYS A 250 12.04 42.01 14.16
C LYS A 250 10.73 41.26 13.92
N LYS A 251 10.83 39.96 13.45
CA LYS A 251 9.65 39.11 13.32
C LYS A 251 8.85 39.13 14.61
N PHE A 252 7.56 39.38 14.50
CA PHE A 252 6.65 39.43 15.63
C PHE A 252 5.75 38.21 15.62
N GLU A 253 5.81 37.42 16.68
CA GLU A 253 5.06 36.19 16.86
C GLU A 253 4.76 36.04 18.37
N PRO A 254 3.64 36.59 18.83
CA PRO A 254 3.25 36.52 20.24
C PRO A 254 3.12 35.06 20.70
N LYS A 255 3.61 34.79 21.91
CA LYS A 255 3.65 33.40 22.44
C LYS A 255 2.51 33.10 23.41
N ASN A 256 1.75 34.13 23.80
CA ASN A 256 0.62 34.02 24.70
C ASN A 256 -0.40 35.13 24.45
N GLU A 257 -1.60 34.93 25.01
CA GLU A 257 -2.72 35.87 24.90
C GLU A 257 -2.38 37.29 25.36
N ASN A 258 -1.61 37.42 26.43
CA ASN A 258 -1.25 38.74 26.96
C ASN A 258 -0.39 39.56 26.00
N GLU A 259 0.58 38.91 25.35
CA GLU A 259 1.41 39.56 24.31
C GLU A 259 0.55 39.96 23.10
N ALA A 260 -0.34 39.08 22.68
CA ALA A 260 -1.24 39.34 21.56
C ALA A 260 -2.21 40.48 21.88
N GLN A 261 -2.81 40.49 23.06
CA GLN A 261 -3.74 41.52 23.48
C GLN A 261 -3.04 42.89 23.62
N SER A 262 -1.83 42.93 24.16
CA SER A 262 -1.02 44.16 24.25
C SER A 262 -0.75 44.76 22.87
N ALA A 263 -0.47 43.90 21.87
CA ALA A 263 -0.32 44.36 20.48
C ALA A 263 -1.64 44.86 19.88
N VAL A 264 -2.74 44.15 20.14
CA VAL A 264 -4.09 44.54 19.69
C VAL A 264 -4.47 45.91 20.26
N ASP A 265 -4.23 46.15 21.56
CA ASP A 265 -4.55 47.41 22.23
C ASP A 265 -3.73 48.61 21.68
N PHE A 266 -2.48 48.33 21.30
CA PHE A 266 -1.63 49.32 20.65
C PHE A 266 -2.11 49.60 19.21
N LEU A 267 -2.36 48.56 18.44
CA LEU A 267 -2.78 48.62 17.04
C LEU A 267 -4.15 49.33 16.90
N ASN A 268 -5.06 49.13 17.83
CA ASN A 268 -6.37 49.84 17.85
C ASN A 268 -6.26 51.34 17.97
N LYS A 269 -5.13 51.83 18.50
CA LYS A 269 -4.87 53.28 18.70
C LYS A 269 -3.90 53.87 17.69
N SER A 270 -3.37 53.05 16.79
CA SER A 270 -2.34 53.41 15.83
C SER A 270 -2.91 53.97 14.53
N HIS A 271 -2.14 54.83 13.87
CA HIS A 271 -2.41 55.23 12.48
C HIS A 271 -1.75 54.25 11.52
N TYR A 272 -2.50 53.85 10.53
CA TYR A 272 -2.04 52.89 9.49
C TYR A 272 -1.63 53.68 8.25
N VAL A 273 -0.35 53.61 7.91
CA VAL A 273 0.20 54.36 6.77
C VAL A 273 0.89 53.37 5.80
N VAL A 274 0.54 53.46 4.54
CA VAL A 274 1.20 52.65 3.48
C VAL A 274 2.62 53.18 3.27
N THR A 275 3.64 52.40 3.63
CA THR A 275 5.05 52.82 3.54
C THR A 275 5.78 52.24 2.36
N ASP A 276 5.28 51.13 1.78
CA ASP A 276 5.85 50.54 0.60
C ASP A 276 4.80 49.81 -0.22
N LEU A 277 4.95 49.86 -1.53
CA LEU A 277 4.10 49.23 -2.51
C LEU A 277 4.96 48.61 -3.62
N GLU A 278 5.16 47.32 -3.57
CA GLU A 278 6.00 46.60 -4.53
C GLU A 278 5.15 45.68 -5.40
N THR A 279 5.27 45.83 -6.72
CA THR A 279 4.69 44.89 -7.70
C THR A 279 5.78 44.29 -8.53
N LYS A 280 5.87 42.96 -8.52
CA LYS A 280 6.87 42.16 -9.26
C LYS A 280 6.22 41.12 -10.17
N PRO A 281 6.71 40.99 -11.39
CA PRO A 281 6.33 39.87 -12.24
C PRO A 281 6.88 38.57 -11.63
N THR A 282 6.02 37.58 -11.49
CA THR A 282 6.38 36.24 -11.05
C THR A 282 5.89 35.19 -12.04
N SER A 283 6.51 34.03 -12.09
CA SER A 283 6.14 32.98 -13.02
C SER A 283 6.08 31.61 -12.34
N SER A 284 5.17 30.77 -12.83
CA SER A 284 5.06 29.37 -12.44
C SER A 284 5.37 28.49 -13.64
N LYS A 285 6.49 27.75 -13.59
CA LYS A 285 6.92 26.85 -14.65
C LYS A 285 6.12 25.56 -14.67
N PRO A 286 5.88 24.94 -15.82
CA PRO A 286 5.29 23.62 -15.90
C PRO A 286 6.19 22.55 -15.29
N ARG A 287 5.58 21.51 -14.75
CA ARG A 287 6.32 20.36 -14.20
C ARG A 287 6.74 19.41 -15.32
N ALA A 288 7.76 18.60 -15.03
CA ALA A 288 8.21 17.53 -15.93
C ALA A 288 7.09 16.56 -16.31
N PRO A 289 7.19 15.88 -17.46
CA PRO A 289 6.32 14.76 -17.76
C PRO A 289 6.45 13.68 -16.67
N PHE A 290 5.44 12.83 -16.53
CA PHE A 290 5.42 11.86 -15.45
C PHE A 290 6.52 10.80 -15.54
N ILE A 291 7.10 10.52 -14.39
CA ILE A 291 7.77 9.26 -14.06
C ILE A 291 6.85 8.45 -13.13
N THR A 292 7.19 7.21 -12.86
CA THR A 292 6.35 6.33 -12.02
C THR A 292 5.97 6.97 -10.68
N SER A 293 6.95 7.53 -9.96
CA SER A 293 6.72 8.12 -8.64
C SER A 293 5.85 9.38 -8.70
N THR A 294 6.08 10.27 -9.65
CA THR A 294 5.30 11.50 -9.79
C THR A 294 3.88 11.24 -10.29
N LEU A 295 3.68 10.21 -11.14
CA LEU A 295 2.34 9.74 -11.52
C LEU A 295 1.58 9.23 -10.29
N GLN A 296 2.20 8.39 -9.47
CA GLN A 296 1.60 7.86 -8.24
C GLN A 296 1.21 8.99 -7.28
N GLN A 297 2.09 9.98 -7.09
CA GLN A 297 1.86 11.14 -6.21
C GLN A 297 0.71 12.01 -6.74
N THR A 298 0.72 12.32 -8.02
CA THR A 298 -0.29 13.20 -8.62
C THR A 298 -1.65 12.52 -8.76
N ALA A 299 -1.70 11.22 -9.07
CA ALA A 299 -2.93 10.43 -9.08
C ALA A 299 -3.54 10.33 -7.67
N SER A 300 -2.72 10.22 -6.63
CA SER A 300 -3.19 10.23 -5.24
C SER A 300 -3.82 11.58 -4.86
N THR A 301 -3.17 12.69 -5.19
CA THR A 301 -3.64 14.03 -4.82
C THR A 301 -4.82 14.50 -5.67
N ARG A 302 -4.80 14.28 -7.00
CA ARG A 302 -5.84 14.77 -7.92
C ARG A 302 -7.03 13.83 -8.08
N LEU A 303 -6.79 12.52 -8.06
CA LEU A 303 -7.80 11.51 -8.36
C LEU A 303 -8.21 10.70 -7.13
N GLY A 304 -7.44 10.78 -6.03
CA GLY A 304 -7.67 9.99 -4.83
C GLY A 304 -7.31 8.50 -5.00
N PHE A 305 -6.46 8.16 -5.97
CA PHE A 305 -6.06 6.78 -6.24
C PHE A 305 -4.89 6.37 -5.35
N GLY A 306 -4.96 5.18 -4.75
CA GLY A 306 -3.82 4.57 -4.08
C GLY A 306 -2.76 4.12 -5.10
N VAL A 307 -1.53 3.94 -4.64
CA VAL A 307 -0.36 3.60 -5.47
C VAL A 307 -0.58 2.31 -6.27
N LYS A 308 -1.09 1.26 -5.64
CA LYS A 308 -1.41 -0.03 -6.30
C LYS A 308 -2.46 0.12 -7.41
N LYS A 309 -3.52 0.89 -7.14
CA LYS A 309 -4.58 1.16 -8.12
C LYS A 309 -4.03 1.93 -9.32
N THR A 310 -3.23 2.97 -9.07
CA THR A 310 -2.60 3.77 -10.11
C THR A 310 -1.78 2.90 -11.06
N MET A 311 -0.93 2.02 -10.52
CA MET A 311 -0.09 1.14 -11.34
C MET A 311 -0.89 0.10 -12.11
N MET A 312 -1.94 -0.46 -11.52
CA MET A 312 -2.83 -1.39 -12.21
C MET A 312 -3.53 -0.73 -13.41
N LEU A 313 -4.00 0.50 -13.25
CA LEU A 313 -4.65 1.25 -14.32
C LEU A 313 -3.64 1.66 -15.40
N ALA A 314 -2.44 2.12 -15.00
CA ALA A 314 -1.38 2.46 -15.93
C ALA A 314 -0.93 1.25 -16.77
N GLN A 315 -0.80 0.06 -16.15
CA GLN A 315 -0.51 -1.19 -16.85
C GLN A 315 -1.57 -1.49 -17.93
N ARG A 316 -2.84 -1.34 -17.60
CA ARG A 316 -3.93 -1.55 -18.56
C ARG A 316 -3.90 -0.56 -19.72
N LEU A 317 -3.61 0.72 -19.44
CA LEU A 317 -3.47 1.75 -20.48
C LEU A 317 -2.28 1.46 -21.41
N TYR A 318 -1.14 1.04 -20.85
CA TYR A 318 0.03 0.64 -21.62
C TYR A 318 -0.26 -0.59 -22.50
N GLU A 319 -0.81 -1.66 -21.93
CA GLU A 319 -1.12 -2.90 -22.65
C GLU A 319 -2.16 -2.68 -23.76
N ALA A 320 -3.03 -1.68 -23.63
CA ALA A 320 -3.97 -1.28 -24.67
C ALA A 320 -3.33 -0.37 -25.75
N GLY A 321 -2.11 0.10 -25.54
CA GLY A 321 -1.38 0.95 -26.46
C GLY A 321 -1.67 2.45 -26.33
N TYR A 322 -2.28 2.88 -25.23
CA TYR A 322 -2.65 4.29 -25.04
C TYR A 322 -1.55 5.16 -24.43
N ILE A 323 -0.66 4.58 -23.65
CA ILE A 323 0.48 5.29 -23.03
C ILE A 323 1.79 4.53 -23.24
N THR A 324 2.91 5.24 -23.05
CA THR A 324 4.24 4.65 -22.94
C THR A 324 4.38 3.80 -21.69
N TYR A 325 5.48 3.05 -21.59
CA TYR A 325 5.75 2.17 -20.46
C TYR A 325 5.74 2.92 -19.13
N MET A 326 4.96 2.42 -18.16
CA MET A 326 4.63 3.14 -16.93
C MET A 326 5.67 2.96 -15.81
N ARG A 327 6.64 2.07 -15.94
CA ARG A 327 7.73 1.89 -14.97
C ARG A 327 8.99 2.57 -15.48
N THR A 328 9.12 3.85 -15.19
CA THR A 328 10.25 4.68 -15.64
C THR A 328 10.60 5.71 -14.57
N ASP A 329 11.87 6.05 -14.48
CA ASP A 329 12.42 7.17 -13.72
C ASP A 329 13.00 8.27 -14.64
N SER A 330 12.83 8.13 -15.96
CA SER A 330 13.24 9.09 -16.96
C SER A 330 12.17 10.13 -17.26
N THR A 331 12.55 11.41 -17.27
CA THR A 331 11.72 12.53 -17.72
C THR A 331 11.95 12.88 -19.19
N ASN A 332 12.79 12.11 -19.89
CA ASN A 332 13.11 12.37 -21.28
C ASN A 332 11.90 12.13 -22.21
N LEU A 333 11.82 12.89 -23.27
CA LEU A 333 10.85 12.73 -24.34
C LEU A 333 11.60 12.52 -25.65
N SER A 334 11.18 11.58 -26.46
CA SER A 334 11.71 11.37 -27.81
C SER A 334 11.42 12.57 -28.70
N GLN A 335 12.21 12.73 -29.75
CA GLN A 335 11.99 13.83 -30.72
C GLN A 335 10.59 13.75 -31.36
N ASP A 336 10.11 12.52 -31.64
CA ASP A 336 8.76 12.32 -32.17
C ASP A 336 7.70 12.81 -31.17
N ALA A 337 7.88 12.52 -29.86
CA ALA A 337 6.98 12.97 -28.80
C ALA A 337 6.98 14.49 -28.64
N LEU A 338 8.16 15.12 -28.68
CA LEU A 338 8.28 16.58 -28.65
C LEU A 338 7.57 17.23 -29.83
N ASN A 339 7.79 16.73 -31.03
CA ASN A 339 7.16 17.24 -32.25
C ASN A 339 5.64 17.09 -32.20
N MET A 340 5.17 15.94 -31.72
CA MET A 340 3.74 15.64 -31.55
C MET A 340 3.07 16.60 -30.56
N ALA A 341 3.67 16.83 -29.39
CA ALA A 341 3.15 17.76 -28.41
C ALA A 341 3.13 19.19 -28.92
N ARG A 342 4.22 19.65 -29.51
CA ARG A 342 4.37 21.03 -29.99
C ARG A 342 3.42 21.35 -31.15
N SER A 343 3.25 20.43 -32.11
CA SER A 343 2.27 20.58 -33.18
C SER A 343 0.84 20.62 -32.65
N TYR A 344 0.52 19.82 -31.66
CA TYR A 344 -0.79 19.83 -31.01
C TYR A 344 -1.05 21.16 -30.29
N ILE A 345 -0.07 21.66 -29.52
CA ILE A 345 -0.17 22.93 -28.80
C ILE A 345 -0.41 24.09 -29.81
N GLU A 346 0.39 24.17 -30.85
CA GLU A 346 0.26 25.22 -31.85
C GLU A 346 -1.10 25.23 -32.54
N SER A 347 -1.62 24.05 -32.91
CA SER A 347 -2.87 23.91 -33.63
C SER A 347 -4.13 24.13 -32.75
N HIS A 348 -4.08 23.81 -31.45
CA HIS A 348 -5.24 23.87 -30.56
C HIS A 348 -5.26 25.05 -29.60
N PHE A 349 -4.10 25.58 -29.24
CA PHE A 349 -3.98 26.69 -28.30
C PHE A 349 -3.37 27.96 -28.90
N GLY A 350 -2.71 27.84 -30.08
CA GLY A 350 -2.09 28.97 -30.75
C GLY A 350 -0.60 29.16 -30.38
N LYS A 351 0.03 30.08 -31.09
CA LYS A 351 1.48 30.34 -30.98
C LYS A 351 1.93 30.89 -29.64
N ASP A 352 1.07 31.63 -28.95
CA ASP A 352 1.38 32.20 -27.63
C ASP A 352 1.58 31.11 -26.56
N TYR A 353 1.00 29.93 -26.77
CA TYR A 353 1.15 28.75 -25.90
C TYR A 353 2.29 27.81 -26.31
N LEU A 354 3.05 28.17 -27.34
CA LEU A 354 4.17 27.38 -27.81
C LEU A 354 5.52 28.11 -27.55
N PRO A 355 6.33 27.66 -26.59
CA PRO A 355 7.63 28.20 -26.32
C PRO A 355 8.53 28.09 -27.58
N ALA A 356 9.43 29.08 -27.81
CA ALA A 356 10.32 29.07 -28.95
C ALA A 356 11.21 27.80 -29.04
N LYS A 357 11.59 27.28 -27.86
CA LYS A 357 12.36 26.01 -27.73
C LYS A 357 11.58 25.01 -26.91
N PRO A 358 11.77 23.70 -27.14
CA PRO A 358 11.20 22.67 -26.27
C PRO A 358 11.65 22.83 -24.81
N ASN A 359 10.77 22.54 -23.89
CA ASN A 359 11.13 22.44 -22.49
C ASN A 359 11.84 21.10 -22.24
N PHE A 360 13.04 21.16 -21.68
CA PHE A 360 13.82 19.99 -21.29
C PHE A 360 13.85 19.87 -19.76
N TYR A 361 13.79 18.65 -19.27
CA TYR A 361 13.81 18.33 -17.87
C TYR A 361 14.96 17.37 -17.58
N SER A 362 15.70 17.63 -16.51
CA SER A 362 16.79 16.74 -16.11
C SER A 362 16.23 15.44 -15.54
N SER A 363 16.66 14.32 -16.08
CA SER A 363 16.54 13.01 -15.42
C SER A 363 17.67 12.84 -14.40
N LYS A 364 17.52 11.94 -13.45
CA LYS A 364 18.63 11.53 -12.57
C LYS A 364 19.75 10.94 -13.44
N GLU A 365 21.01 11.18 -13.06
CA GLU A 365 22.19 10.71 -13.83
C GLU A 365 22.19 9.19 -14.09
N ASN A 366 21.52 8.42 -13.21
CA ASN A 366 21.40 6.97 -13.28
C ASN A 366 19.98 6.47 -13.62
N ALA A 367 19.18 7.24 -14.37
CA ALA A 367 17.87 6.77 -14.80
C ALA A 367 18.03 5.54 -15.72
N GLN A 368 17.60 4.35 -15.27
CA GLN A 368 17.97 3.10 -15.92
C GLN A 368 16.81 2.28 -16.48
N GLU A 369 15.61 2.40 -15.91
CA GLU A 369 14.57 1.42 -16.21
C GLU A 369 13.79 1.69 -17.50
N ALA A 370 13.77 2.92 -18.01
CA ALA A 370 13.21 3.24 -19.31
C ALA A 370 13.82 4.53 -19.87
N HIS A 371 13.87 4.64 -21.18
CA HIS A 371 14.51 5.78 -21.84
C HIS A 371 13.56 6.96 -22.04
N GLU A 372 12.27 6.86 -21.74
CA GLU A 372 11.26 7.89 -21.97
C GLU A 372 10.28 8.01 -20.79
N ALA A 373 9.69 9.19 -20.62
CA ALA A 373 8.67 9.49 -19.63
C ALA A 373 7.31 8.82 -19.95
N ILE A 374 6.42 8.80 -18.97
CA ILE A 374 5.03 8.35 -19.14
C ILE A 374 4.25 9.44 -19.87
N ARG A 375 3.76 9.12 -21.07
CA ARG A 375 3.00 10.01 -21.95
C ARG A 375 1.95 9.26 -22.75
N PRO A 376 0.95 9.92 -23.34
CA PRO A 376 0.09 9.30 -24.33
C PRO A 376 0.91 8.87 -25.56
N SER A 377 0.55 7.73 -26.14
CA SER A 377 1.16 7.25 -27.38
C SER A 377 0.78 8.13 -28.58
N ASP A 378 -0.44 8.70 -28.55
CA ASP A 378 -0.93 9.68 -29.52
C ASP A 378 -1.66 10.83 -28.80
N VAL A 379 -1.16 12.05 -28.94
CA VAL A 379 -1.73 13.24 -28.29
C VAL A 379 -3.12 13.60 -28.85
N LYS A 380 -3.47 13.13 -30.05
CA LYS A 380 -4.79 13.34 -30.68
C LYS A 380 -5.87 12.45 -30.08
N MET A 381 -5.45 11.38 -29.37
CA MET A 381 -6.37 10.51 -28.66
C MET A 381 -6.79 11.18 -27.35
N LEU A 382 -7.98 11.74 -27.31
CA LEU A 382 -8.54 12.33 -26.09
C LEU A 382 -9.16 11.25 -25.18
N ALA A 383 -9.25 11.55 -23.90
CA ALA A 383 -9.72 10.62 -22.88
C ALA A 383 -11.10 10.02 -23.17
N ASP A 384 -12.02 10.83 -23.70
CA ASP A 384 -13.40 10.40 -24.01
C ASP A 384 -13.48 9.42 -25.19
N HIS A 385 -12.40 9.28 -25.96
CA HIS A 385 -12.34 8.38 -27.11
C HIS A 385 -11.71 7.02 -26.80
N LEU A 386 -11.29 6.79 -25.56
CA LEU A 386 -10.69 5.50 -25.16
C LEU A 386 -11.72 4.39 -25.19
N SER A 387 -11.41 3.31 -25.89
CA SER A 387 -12.26 2.11 -25.94
C SER A 387 -11.77 1.03 -24.98
N GLY A 388 -12.69 0.31 -24.35
CA GLY A 388 -12.38 -0.82 -23.46
C GLY A 388 -11.77 -0.43 -22.11
N MET A 389 -11.82 0.86 -21.73
CA MET A 389 -11.33 1.37 -20.46
C MET A 389 -12.50 1.74 -19.54
N ASP A 390 -12.33 1.46 -18.23
CA ASP A 390 -13.29 1.94 -17.23
C ASP A 390 -13.06 3.43 -16.91
N LYS A 391 -14.01 4.02 -16.20
CA LYS A 391 -14.00 5.44 -15.84
C LYS A 391 -12.71 5.88 -15.12
N ASP A 392 -12.14 5.03 -14.26
CA ASP A 392 -10.93 5.38 -13.52
C ASP A 392 -9.69 5.33 -14.40
N ALA A 393 -9.62 4.40 -15.36
CA ALA A 393 -8.54 4.36 -16.35
C ALA A 393 -8.61 5.59 -17.28
N VAL A 394 -9.80 6.00 -17.69
CA VAL A 394 -10.01 7.23 -18.48
C VAL A 394 -9.53 8.46 -17.72
N ARG A 395 -9.86 8.58 -16.43
CA ARG A 395 -9.39 9.69 -15.58
C ARG A 395 -7.88 9.72 -15.41
N LEU A 396 -7.25 8.54 -15.27
CA LEU A 396 -5.79 8.45 -15.18
C LEU A 396 -5.13 8.85 -16.49
N TYR A 397 -5.68 8.40 -17.63
CA TYR A 397 -5.20 8.79 -18.94
C TYR A 397 -5.31 10.30 -19.17
N ASP A 398 -6.45 10.92 -18.82
CA ASP A 398 -6.64 12.37 -18.92
C ASP A 398 -5.57 13.14 -18.13
N LEU A 399 -5.24 12.66 -16.93
CA LEU A 399 -4.18 13.24 -16.11
C LEU A 399 -2.81 13.13 -16.80
N ILE A 400 -2.47 11.98 -17.36
CA ILE A 400 -1.22 11.74 -18.09
C ILE A 400 -1.15 12.62 -19.32
N TRP A 401 -2.23 12.70 -20.08
CA TRP A 401 -2.36 13.52 -21.27
C TRP A 401 -2.17 15.02 -20.96
N ARG A 402 -2.85 15.52 -19.94
CA ARG A 402 -2.74 16.93 -19.52
C ARG A 402 -1.33 17.29 -19.07
N GLN A 403 -0.69 16.44 -18.30
CA GLN A 403 0.68 16.68 -17.85
C GLN A 403 1.67 16.69 -19.01
N PHE A 404 1.49 15.81 -19.98
CA PHE A 404 2.32 15.74 -21.16
C PHE A 404 2.21 17.00 -22.04
N VAL A 405 1.00 17.47 -22.30
CA VAL A 405 0.79 18.70 -23.06
C VAL A 405 1.30 19.91 -22.27
N ALA A 406 0.93 20.01 -20.98
CA ALA A 406 1.33 21.10 -20.11
C ALA A 406 2.85 21.23 -19.98
N CYS A 407 3.60 20.12 -19.95
CA CYS A 407 5.05 20.17 -19.80
C CYS A 407 5.78 20.86 -20.96
N GLN A 408 5.15 20.97 -22.14
CA GLN A 408 5.71 21.65 -23.31
C GLN A 408 5.11 23.05 -23.55
N MET A 409 4.29 23.56 -22.62
CA MET A 409 3.71 24.90 -22.67
C MET A 409 4.57 25.91 -21.90
N PRO A 410 4.35 27.22 -22.10
CA PRO A 410 5.07 28.27 -21.38
C PRO A 410 4.62 28.38 -19.92
N ALA A 411 5.44 29.05 -19.12
CA ALA A 411 5.13 29.35 -17.73
C ALA A 411 3.87 30.23 -17.61
N ALA A 412 3.08 29.99 -16.58
CA ALA A 412 2.03 30.92 -16.18
C ALA A 412 2.68 32.17 -15.56
N GLN A 413 2.15 33.36 -15.88
CA GLN A 413 2.71 34.63 -15.46
C GLN A 413 1.72 35.39 -14.58
N TYR A 414 2.24 36.00 -13.53
CA TYR A 414 1.47 36.74 -12.52
C TYR A 414 2.16 38.06 -12.22
N ASP A 415 1.36 39.07 -11.86
CA ASP A 415 1.86 40.22 -11.13
C ASP A 415 1.58 39.99 -9.66
N SER A 416 2.62 39.91 -8.85
CA SER A 416 2.54 39.75 -7.39
C SER A 416 2.75 41.12 -6.73
N THR A 417 1.76 41.58 -5.95
CA THR A 417 1.80 42.86 -5.26
C THR A 417 1.92 42.60 -3.75
N THR A 418 2.85 43.30 -3.13
CA THR A 418 2.98 43.40 -1.65
C THR A 418 2.76 44.80 -1.22
N VAL A 419 1.81 45.02 -0.33
CA VAL A 419 1.55 46.29 0.34
C VAL A 419 2.14 46.20 1.72
N THR A 420 3.02 47.14 2.09
CA THR A 420 3.59 47.28 3.45
C THR A 420 2.99 48.48 4.13
N VAL A 421 2.50 48.29 5.34
CA VAL A 421 1.83 49.30 6.16
C VAL A 421 2.51 49.37 7.51
N MET A 422 2.80 50.57 7.99
CA MET A 422 3.27 50.80 9.35
C MET A 422 2.14 51.28 10.24
N ALA A 423 2.01 50.65 11.40
CA ALA A 423 1.11 51.10 12.47
C ALA A 423 1.94 51.28 13.75
N GLY A 424 2.47 52.50 13.92
CA GLY A 424 3.49 52.76 14.95
C GLY A 424 4.76 51.94 14.68
N ASP A 425 5.20 51.15 15.65
CA ASP A 425 6.36 50.27 15.53
C ASP A 425 6.07 48.90 14.87
N TYR A 426 4.80 48.66 14.51
CA TYR A 426 4.40 47.39 13.84
C TYR A 426 4.40 47.55 12.32
N GLU A 427 4.98 46.55 11.65
CA GLU A 427 4.89 46.38 10.19
C GLU A 427 3.83 45.35 9.87
N LEU A 428 2.91 45.70 9.01
CA LEU A 428 1.85 44.84 8.50
C LEU A 428 1.99 44.67 6.99
N LYS A 429 1.59 43.51 6.46
CA LYS A 429 1.65 43.24 5.03
C LYS A 429 0.36 42.62 4.50
N ALA A 430 0.02 42.98 3.27
CA ALA A 430 -0.93 42.28 2.43
C ALA A 430 -0.23 41.83 1.17
N LYS A 431 -0.56 40.61 0.72
CA LYS A 431 -0.06 40.08 -0.53
C LYS A 431 -1.22 39.69 -1.43
N GLY A 432 -1.08 39.96 -2.70
CA GLY A 432 -2.00 39.56 -3.72
C GLY A 432 -1.28 39.28 -5.04
N ARG A 433 -1.89 38.50 -5.92
CA ARG A 433 -1.37 38.28 -7.25
C ARG A 433 -2.49 38.21 -8.29
N ILE A 434 -2.20 38.71 -9.45
CA ILE A 434 -3.13 38.73 -10.58
C ILE A 434 -2.52 37.88 -11.70
N LEU A 435 -3.31 36.94 -12.23
CA LEU A 435 -2.93 36.15 -13.38
C LEU A 435 -2.89 37.05 -14.64
N ARG A 436 -1.74 37.12 -15.32
CA ARG A 436 -1.54 37.82 -16.58
C ARG A 436 -1.64 36.88 -17.78
N PHE A 437 -1.05 35.71 -17.65
CA PHE A 437 -1.06 34.73 -18.70
C PHE A 437 -1.12 33.33 -18.05
N ASP A 438 -2.10 32.51 -18.45
CA ASP A 438 -2.34 31.22 -17.80
C ASP A 438 -1.32 30.13 -18.20
N GLY A 439 -0.67 30.23 -19.37
CA GLY A 439 0.35 29.30 -19.81
C GLY A 439 -0.09 27.85 -19.68
N TRP A 440 0.73 27.03 -19.07
CA TRP A 440 0.49 25.59 -18.88
C TRP A 440 -0.75 25.29 -18.01
N THR A 441 -1.18 26.23 -17.15
CA THR A 441 -2.34 26.04 -16.30
C THR A 441 -3.66 26.02 -17.07
N LYS A 442 -3.65 26.43 -18.33
CA LYS A 442 -4.76 26.30 -19.28
C LYS A 442 -5.19 24.85 -19.43
N VAL A 443 -4.23 23.94 -19.53
CA VAL A 443 -4.47 22.51 -19.75
C VAL A 443 -4.53 21.76 -18.41
N LEU A 444 -3.69 22.14 -17.44
CA LEU A 444 -3.62 21.48 -16.14
C LEU A 444 -3.79 22.52 -15.02
N PRO A 445 -5.04 22.89 -14.68
CA PRO A 445 -5.30 23.85 -13.60
C PRO A 445 -4.69 23.43 -12.27
N GLN A 446 -4.27 24.40 -11.48
CA GLN A 446 -3.75 24.16 -10.13
C GLN A 446 -4.88 23.65 -9.21
N LEU A 447 -4.53 22.81 -8.22
CA LEU A 447 -5.47 22.34 -7.23
C LEU A 447 -5.61 23.37 -6.10
N GLY A 448 -6.85 23.67 -5.73
CA GLY A 448 -7.16 24.61 -4.66
C GLY A 448 -6.96 26.07 -5.05
N LYS A 449 -7.35 26.96 -4.14
CA LYS A 449 -7.07 28.42 -4.26
C LYS A 449 -5.77 28.70 -3.52
N ASN A 450 -4.85 29.39 -4.17
CA ASN A 450 -3.71 29.98 -3.44
C ASN A 450 -4.23 31.17 -2.64
N PRO A 451 -3.90 31.30 -1.35
CA PRO A 451 -4.31 32.45 -0.55
C PRO A 451 -3.89 33.81 -1.15
N GLU A 452 -2.79 33.83 -1.91
CA GLU A 452 -2.32 35.02 -2.62
C GLU A 452 -3.08 35.30 -3.92
N ASP A 453 -3.96 34.40 -4.42
CA ASP A 453 -4.80 34.62 -5.60
C ASP A 453 -5.97 35.55 -5.27
N GLN A 454 -5.65 36.73 -4.82
CA GLN A 454 -6.58 37.81 -4.54
C GLN A 454 -6.09 39.12 -5.17
N ILE A 455 -7.04 39.90 -5.61
CA ILE A 455 -6.79 41.26 -6.10
C ILE A 455 -6.82 42.19 -4.88
N LEU A 456 -5.70 42.84 -4.59
CA LEU A 456 -5.66 43.84 -3.58
C LEU A 456 -6.31 45.14 -4.08
N PRO A 457 -7.01 45.91 -3.18
CA PRO A 457 -7.49 47.23 -3.54
C PRO A 457 -6.32 48.15 -3.88
N ALA A 458 -6.59 49.12 -4.75
CA ALA A 458 -5.58 50.08 -5.15
C ALA A 458 -5.29 51.03 -3.97
N VAL A 459 -4.04 51.12 -3.57
CA VAL A 459 -3.55 52.00 -2.54
C VAL A 459 -2.38 52.83 -3.07
N SER A 460 -2.13 53.97 -2.44
CA SER A 460 -1.01 54.85 -2.77
C SER A 460 0.01 54.90 -1.65
N LEU A 461 1.27 55.19 -2.02
CA LEU A 461 2.32 55.43 -1.02
C LEU A 461 1.92 56.63 -0.13
N ASN A 462 2.14 56.48 1.19
CA ASN A 462 1.75 57.42 2.25
C ASN A 462 0.23 57.57 2.43
N GLU A 463 -0.59 56.75 1.84
CA GLU A 463 -2.02 56.70 2.09
C GLU A 463 -2.27 56.25 3.55
N THR A 464 -3.18 56.99 4.26
CA THR A 464 -3.63 56.58 5.58
C THR A 464 -4.87 55.68 5.43
N LEU A 465 -4.82 54.50 6.01
CA LEU A 465 -5.91 53.52 6.00
C LEU A 465 -6.76 53.68 7.28
N ALA A 466 -8.07 53.59 7.12
CA ALA A 466 -8.98 53.60 8.27
C ALA A 466 -9.08 52.21 8.89
N LEU A 467 -8.72 52.06 10.16
CA LEU A 467 -8.87 50.76 10.85
C LEU A 467 -10.35 50.43 11.07
N LYS A 468 -10.76 49.24 10.79
CA LYS A 468 -12.07 48.65 11.14
C LYS A 468 -11.97 47.78 12.38
N THR A 469 -11.14 46.73 12.32
CA THR A 469 -10.96 45.80 13.43
C THR A 469 -9.54 45.24 13.47
N VAL A 470 -9.06 44.93 14.66
CA VAL A 470 -7.86 44.11 14.88
C VAL A 470 -8.28 42.79 15.54
N SER A 471 -7.92 41.69 14.97
CA SER A 471 -8.36 40.36 15.41
C SER A 471 -7.14 39.47 15.72
N PRO A 472 -6.94 39.09 16.98
CA PRO A 472 -5.96 38.07 17.32
C PRO A 472 -6.54 36.69 17.08
N SER A 473 -5.72 35.76 16.65
CA SER A 473 -6.07 34.33 16.50
C SER A 473 -5.01 33.45 17.14
N GLN A 474 -5.46 32.52 17.98
CA GLN A 474 -4.60 31.54 18.64
C GLN A 474 -4.27 30.38 17.71
N HIS A 475 -3.01 30.03 17.66
CA HIS A 475 -2.51 28.89 16.88
C HIS A 475 -1.54 28.06 17.73
N PHE A 476 -1.31 26.83 17.28
CA PHE A 476 -0.32 25.93 17.86
C PHE A 476 0.56 25.38 16.75
N THR A 477 1.86 25.24 17.01
CA THR A 477 2.77 24.55 16.10
C THR A 477 2.28 23.11 15.89
N LYS A 478 2.42 22.61 14.66
CA LYS A 478 1.91 21.28 14.27
C LYS A 478 3.03 20.26 14.24
N PRO A 479 2.79 19.03 14.69
CA PRO A 479 3.74 17.95 14.50
C PRO A 479 3.93 17.66 12.99
N PRO A 480 5.02 16.98 12.59
CA PRO A 480 5.18 16.57 11.21
C PRO A 480 4.02 15.67 10.79
N ALA A 481 3.49 15.91 9.59
CA ALA A 481 2.36 15.13 9.08
C ALA A 481 2.73 13.65 8.88
N ARG A 482 1.79 12.74 9.17
CA ARG A 482 1.94 11.32 8.82
C ARG A 482 2.02 11.14 7.31
N PHE A 483 2.77 10.14 6.88
CA PHE A 483 2.88 9.83 5.46
C PHE A 483 1.54 9.39 4.89
N THR A 484 1.18 9.94 3.74
CA THR A 484 0.24 9.32 2.80
C THR A 484 1.02 8.32 1.94
N GLU A 485 0.33 7.46 1.17
CA GLU A 485 1.02 6.58 0.20
C GLU A 485 1.94 7.39 -0.74
N ALA A 486 1.43 8.51 -1.25
CA ALA A 486 2.18 9.42 -2.12
C ALA A 486 3.41 10.04 -1.44
N ALA A 487 3.25 10.49 -0.20
CA ALA A 487 4.35 11.09 0.56
C ALA A 487 5.42 10.05 0.91
N LEU A 488 5.03 8.80 1.21
CA LEU A 488 5.96 7.72 1.50
C LEU A 488 6.74 7.33 0.22
N VAL A 489 6.09 7.23 -0.93
CA VAL A 489 6.78 7.01 -2.22
C VAL A 489 7.78 8.11 -2.50
N LYS A 490 7.39 9.38 -2.31
CA LYS A 490 8.29 10.53 -2.48
C LYS A 490 9.51 10.46 -1.55
N GLU A 491 9.31 10.08 -0.29
CA GLU A 491 10.41 9.95 0.67
C GLU A 491 11.35 8.78 0.33
N LEU A 492 10.80 7.63 -0.07
CA LEU A 492 11.59 6.49 -0.56
C LEU A 492 12.42 6.87 -1.77
N GLU A 493 11.81 7.52 -2.77
CA GLU A 493 12.50 8.01 -3.97
C GLU A 493 13.61 9.01 -3.63
N LYS A 494 13.33 9.99 -2.76
CA LYS A 494 14.30 10.98 -2.30
C LYS A 494 15.54 10.34 -1.68
N ARG A 495 15.34 9.23 -0.96
CA ARG A 495 16.43 8.47 -0.33
C ARG A 495 17.08 7.43 -1.25
N GLY A 496 16.62 7.27 -2.47
CA GLY A 496 17.12 6.24 -3.41
C GLY A 496 16.69 4.81 -3.06
N ILE A 497 15.66 4.64 -2.22
CA ILE A 497 15.15 3.36 -1.74
C ILE A 497 14.01 2.89 -2.64
N GLY A 498 14.15 1.68 -3.18
CA GLY A 498 13.21 1.15 -4.18
C GLY A 498 13.46 1.71 -5.58
N ARG A 499 12.68 1.20 -6.53
CA ARG A 499 12.72 1.57 -7.96
C ARG A 499 11.29 1.61 -8.52
N PRO A 500 11.05 2.15 -9.72
CA PRO A 500 9.72 2.21 -10.35
C PRO A 500 8.94 0.89 -10.29
N SER A 501 9.60 -0.23 -10.46
CA SER A 501 9.00 -1.57 -10.40
C SER A 501 8.59 -2.01 -8.99
N THR A 502 9.11 -1.40 -7.92
CA THR A 502 8.96 -1.89 -6.55
C THR A 502 8.11 -1.01 -5.61
N TYR A 503 7.92 0.27 -5.90
CA TYR A 503 7.18 1.17 -4.98
C TYR A 503 5.80 0.65 -4.60
N ALA A 504 5.00 0.21 -5.58
CA ALA A 504 3.67 -0.31 -5.29
C ALA A 504 3.69 -1.60 -4.45
N ALA A 505 4.67 -2.47 -4.69
CA ALA A 505 4.86 -3.70 -3.94
C ALA A 505 5.29 -3.41 -2.48
N ILE A 506 6.19 -2.46 -2.26
CA ILE A 506 6.64 -2.03 -0.93
C ILE A 506 5.43 -1.55 -0.12
N ILE A 507 4.67 -0.60 -0.68
CA ILE A 507 3.48 -0.01 -0.05
C ILE A 507 2.43 -1.08 0.29
N SER A 508 2.18 -2.03 -0.59
CA SER A 508 1.22 -3.13 -0.34
C SER A 508 1.73 -4.08 0.75
N THR A 509 3.01 -4.47 0.68
CA THR A 509 3.59 -5.45 1.59
C THR A 509 3.61 -4.99 3.04
N ILE A 510 3.97 -3.73 3.31
CA ILE A 510 4.02 -3.21 4.69
C ILE A 510 2.62 -3.18 5.34
N GLN A 511 1.56 -2.99 4.55
CA GLN A 511 0.17 -3.06 5.01
C GLN A 511 -0.27 -4.52 5.24
N GLU A 512 0.00 -5.40 4.27
CA GLU A 512 -0.38 -6.82 4.33
C GLU A 512 0.27 -7.55 5.52
N ARG A 513 1.47 -7.12 5.93
CA ARG A 513 2.18 -7.67 7.09
C ARG A 513 1.65 -7.15 8.43
N GLY A 514 0.80 -6.13 8.44
CA GLY A 514 0.20 -5.57 9.66
C GLY A 514 1.19 -4.79 10.53
N TYR A 515 2.28 -4.28 9.97
CA TYR A 515 3.22 -3.40 10.67
C TYR A 515 2.79 -1.95 10.66
N VAL A 516 1.98 -1.61 9.67
CA VAL A 516 1.36 -0.30 9.50
C VAL A 516 -0.11 -0.49 9.11
N ARG A 517 -0.95 0.48 9.46
CA ARG A 517 -2.32 0.57 8.95
C ARG A 517 -2.52 1.90 8.23
N ILE A 518 -3.48 1.92 7.32
CA ILE A 518 -3.93 3.17 6.69
C ILE A 518 -5.29 3.55 7.27
N GLU A 519 -5.35 4.77 7.78
CA GLU A 519 -6.58 5.41 8.23
C GLU A 519 -6.62 6.84 7.70
N ASN A 520 -7.75 7.27 7.14
CA ASN A 520 -7.89 8.59 6.50
C ASN A 520 -6.76 8.91 5.50
N ARG A 521 -6.35 7.91 4.71
CA ARG A 521 -5.23 7.95 3.74
C ARG A 521 -3.85 8.22 4.33
N ARG A 522 -3.65 8.04 5.64
CA ARG A 522 -2.37 8.24 6.33
C ARG A 522 -1.89 6.94 6.96
N PHE A 523 -0.58 6.74 6.95
CA PHE A 523 0.06 5.60 7.61
C PHE A 523 0.21 5.83 9.10
N TYR A 524 -0.20 4.85 9.87
CA TYR A 524 0.04 4.74 11.30
C TYR A 524 0.92 3.52 11.56
N ALA A 525 1.93 3.68 12.41
CA ALA A 525 2.72 2.54 12.86
C ALA A 525 1.91 1.71 13.85
N GLU A 526 1.90 0.40 13.66
CA GLU A 526 1.39 -0.54 14.65
C GLU A 526 2.48 -0.85 15.69
N LYS A 527 2.09 -1.12 16.93
CA LYS A 527 3.06 -1.40 18.01
C LYS A 527 4.00 -2.57 17.66
N MET A 528 3.51 -3.59 16.98
CA MET A 528 4.35 -4.70 16.52
C MET A 528 5.36 -4.23 15.46
N GLY A 529 4.99 -3.29 14.60
CA GLY A 529 5.91 -2.66 13.65
C GLY A 529 7.04 -1.89 14.34
N GLU A 530 6.71 -1.15 15.43
CA GLU A 530 7.71 -0.46 16.26
C GLU A 530 8.70 -1.45 16.89
N ILE A 531 8.20 -2.54 17.50
CA ILE A 531 9.03 -3.58 18.16
C ILE A 531 9.94 -4.27 17.13
N VAL A 532 9.41 -4.70 16.00
CA VAL A 532 10.20 -5.36 14.94
C VAL A 532 11.28 -4.42 14.41
N THR A 533 10.94 -3.15 14.18
CA THR A 533 11.91 -2.14 13.74
C THR A 533 13.05 -1.99 14.73
N ASP A 534 12.77 -1.93 16.04
CA ASP A 534 13.79 -1.81 17.08
C ASP A 534 14.70 -3.04 17.15
N ARG A 535 14.11 -4.23 17.08
CA ARG A 535 14.86 -5.50 17.13
C ARG A 535 15.79 -5.64 15.92
N LEU A 536 15.29 -5.29 14.74
CA LEU A 536 16.09 -5.29 13.51
C LEU A 536 17.18 -4.21 13.53
N ASN A 537 16.88 -2.99 13.99
CA ASN A 537 17.87 -1.92 14.11
C ASN A 537 19.03 -2.30 15.04
N GLN A 538 18.72 -2.97 16.16
CA GLN A 538 19.73 -3.40 17.13
C GLN A 538 20.63 -4.54 16.62
N SER A 539 20.06 -5.45 15.84
CA SER A 539 20.74 -6.70 15.44
C SER A 539 21.28 -6.66 14.01
N PHE A 540 20.72 -5.85 13.13
CA PHE A 540 21.04 -5.75 11.71
C PHE A 540 21.16 -4.28 11.29
N THR A 541 22.16 -3.59 11.85
CA THR A 541 22.35 -2.14 11.66
C THR A 541 22.47 -1.75 10.20
N ASP A 542 23.21 -2.52 9.40
CA ASP A 542 23.42 -2.26 7.98
C ASP A 542 22.11 -2.48 7.21
N LEU A 543 21.45 -3.61 7.42
CA LEU A 543 20.19 -3.96 6.77
C LEU A 543 19.09 -2.91 7.01
N MET A 544 19.14 -2.24 8.17
CA MET A 544 18.19 -1.20 8.57
C MET A 544 18.68 0.22 8.26
N SER A 545 19.86 0.38 7.68
CA SER A 545 20.38 1.67 7.23
C SER A 545 19.71 2.10 5.94
N TYR A 546 19.32 3.39 5.86
CA TYR A 546 18.81 3.99 4.63
C TYR A 546 19.86 4.03 3.53
N ASP A 547 21.07 4.46 3.89
CA ASP A 547 22.18 4.57 2.95
C ASP A 547 22.62 3.22 2.40
N PHE A 548 22.67 2.19 3.26
CA PHE A 548 22.97 0.84 2.82
C PHE A 548 21.92 0.32 1.83
N THR A 549 20.63 0.54 2.12
CA THR A 549 19.55 0.11 1.24
C THR A 549 19.61 0.84 -0.10
N ALA A 550 19.83 2.16 -0.10
CA ALA A 550 20.01 2.96 -1.30
C ALA A 550 21.24 2.52 -2.11
N ASN A 551 22.37 2.28 -1.44
CA ASN A 551 23.59 1.81 -2.09
C ASN A 551 23.38 0.43 -2.74
N MET A 552 22.67 -0.47 -2.08
CA MET A 552 22.37 -1.79 -2.63
C MET A 552 21.49 -1.68 -3.90
N GLU A 553 20.54 -0.73 -3.96
CA GLU A 553 19.77 -0.47 -5.19
C GLU A 553 20.67 0.06 -6.31
N ASN A 554 21.67 0.88 -6.00
CA ASN A 554 22.67 1.33 -6.98
C ASN A 554 23.59 0.18 -7.44
N VAL A 555 24.00 -0.71 -6.54
CA VAL A 555 24.75 -1.92 -6.88
C VAL A 555 23.97 -2.81 -7.85
N LEU A 556 22.65 -2.98 -7.62
CA LEU A 556 21.78 -3.72 -8.56
C LEU A 556 21.71 -3.05 -9.94
N ASP A 557 21.74 -1.71 -9.98
CA ASP A 557 21.79 -0.97 -11.24
C ASP A 557 23.14 -1.17 -11.95
N GLN A 558 24.25 -1.15 -11.21
CA GLN A 558 25.59 -1.42 -11.74
C GLN A 558 25.78 -2.87 -12.23
N ILE A 559 25.09 -3.83 -11.61
CA ILE A 559 25.04 -5.20 -12.14
C ILE A 559 24.26 -5.21 -13.46
N ALA A 560 23.14 -4.50 -13.55
CA ALA A 560 22.31 -4.45 -14.75
C ALA A 560 23.01 -3.77 -15.93
N SER A 561 23.96 -2.85 -15.67
CA SER A 561 24.83 -2.23 -16.70
C SER A 561 26.11 -3.01 -17.00
N GLY A 562 26.35 -4.14 -16.33
CA GLY A 562 27.56 -4.96 -16.50
C GLY A 562 28.82 -4.43 -15.80
N GLU A 563 28.71 -3.38 -14.98
CA GLU A 563 29.82 -2.77 -14.27
C GLU A 563 30.30 -3.58 -13.07
N LYS A 564 29.40 -4.41 -12.49
CA LYS A 564 29.70 -5.22 -11.30
C LYS A 564 29.36 -6.69 -11.49
N ASN A 565 30.17 -7.55 -10.86
CA ASN A 565 29.91 -8.99 -10.83
C ASN A 565 28.87 -9.33 -9.75
N TRP A 566 27.74 -9.87 -10.16
CA TRP A 566 26.61 -10.15 -9.29
C TRP A 566 26.88 -11.19 -8.18
N LYS A 567 27.72 -12.23 -8.48
CA LYS A 567 28.08 -13.22 -7.45
C LYS A 567 29.05 -12.67 -6.42
N ALA A 568 29.99 -11.83 -6.81
CA ALA A 568 30.89 -11.16 -5.90
C ALA A 568 30.11 -10.27 -4.90
N GLU A 569 29.16 -9.50 -5.39
CA GLU A 569 28.31 -8.66 -4.54
C GLU A 569 27.43 -9.50 -3.60
N LEU A 570 26.85 -10.59 -4.08
CA LEU A 570 26.10 -11.54 -3.23
C LEU A 570 26.97 -12.17 -2.14
N ASN A 571 28.20 -12.59 -2.47
CA ASN A 571 29.11 -13.19 -1.50
C ASN A 571 29.53 -12.19 -0.43
N GLN A 572 29.81 -10.95 -0.79
CA GLN A 572 30.14 -9.90 0.17
C GLN A 572 28.98 -9.64 1.11
N PHE A 573 27.78 -9.42 0.55
CA PHE A 573 26.57 -9.24 1.36
C PHE A 573 26.35 -10.42 2.32
N PHE A 574 26.43 -11.65 1.82
CA PHE A 574 26.12 -12.84 2.61
C PHE A 574 27.12 -13.05 3.74
N LYS A 575 28.38 -12.73 3.53
CA LYS A 575 29.44 -12.78 4.58
C LYS A 575 29.09 -11.85 5.75
N ASP A 576 28.79 -10.58 5.45
CA ASP A 576 28.51 -9.57 6.47
C ASP A 576 27.18 -9.86 7.17
N PHE A 577 26.14 -10.23 6.40
CA PHE A 577 24.84 -10.60 6.90
C PHE A 577 24.89 -11.85 7.81
N SER A 578 25.64 -12.89 7.42
CA SER A 578 25.77 -14.12 8.23
C SER A 578 26.42 -13.86 9.57
N THR A 579 27.40 -12.95 9.63
CA THR A 579 28.04 -12.54 10.88
C THR A 579 27.05 -11.86 11.82
N GLN A 580 26.23 -10.93 11.29
CA GLN A 580 25.19 -10.26 12.07
C GLN A 580 24.11 -11.24 12.51
N LEU A 581 23.69 -12.17 11.64
CA LEU A 581 22.69 -13.19 11.95
C LEU A 581 23.15 -14.11 13.07
N THR A 582 24.39 -14.63 13.00
CA THR A 582 24.96 -15.50 14.03
C THR A 582 25.00 -14.80 15.39
N LYS A 583 25.39 -13.52 15.42
CA LYS A 583 25.36 -12.72 16.63
C LYS A 583 23.94 -12.54 17.15
N ALA A 584 22.98 -12.25 16.27
CA ALA A 584 21.58 -12.03 16.65
C ALA A 584 20.89 -13.29 17.22
N GLU A 585 21.35 -14.48 16.84
CA GLU A 585 20.85 -15.78 17.34
C GLU A 585 21.26 -16.10 18.79
N LEU A 586 22.33 -15.48 19.29
CA LEU A 586 22.81 -15.65 20.66
C LEU A 586 21.75 -15.23 21.69
N ASP A 587 21.97 -15.55 22.95
CA ASP A 587 21.13 -15.04 24.03
C ASP A 587 21.37 -13.53 24.23
N GLU A 588 20.34 -12.85 24.79
CA GLU A 588 20.39 -11.40 25.02
C GLU A 588 21.63 -11.02 25.88
N LEU A 589 21.97 -11.83 26.88
CA LEU A 589 23.11 -11.61 27.75
C LEU A 589 24.44 -11.71 27.00
N GLU A 590 24.49 -12.44 25.89
CA GLU A 590 25.65 -12.59 25.01
C GLU A 590 25.65 -11.57 23.85
N GLY A 591 24.72 -10.59 23.89
CA GLY A 591 24.59 -9.56 22.87
C GLY A 591 23.73 -9.95 21.67
N GLY A 592 22.93 -11.01 21.79
CA GLY A 592 21.96 -11.44 20.78
C GLY A 592 20.72 -10.56 20.74
N MET A 593 19.81 -10.86 19.81
CA MET A 593 18.55 -10.12 19.64
C MET A 593 17.71 -10.19 20.92
N LYS A 594 17.29 -9.04 21.41
CA LYS A 594 16.40 -8.94 22.56
C LYS A 594 15.04 -9.58 22.28
N PRO A 595 14.49 -10.36 23.22
CA PRO A 595 13.14 -10.88 23.08
C PRO A 595 12.10 -9.77 23.17
N ASN A 596 10.84 -10.12 22.87
CA ASN A 596 9.71 -9.22 23.13
C ASN A 596 9.51 -9.10 24.64
N SER A 597 9.91 -7.95 25.19
CA SER A 597 9.87 -7.69 26.63
C SER A 597 8.42 -7.41 27.06
N LEU A 598 8.07 -7.88 28.25
CA LEU A 598 6.83 -7.56 28.91
C LEU A 598 7.04 -6.47 29.96
N VAL A 599 6.02 -5.65 30.21
CA VAL A 599 6.02 -4.66 31.29
C VAL A 599 4.99 -5.08 32.32
N LEU A 600 5.46 -5.42 33.54
CA LEU A 600 4.56 -5.74 34.64
C LEU A 600 3.81 -4.48 35.10
N THR A 601 2.53 -4.66 35.42
CA THR A 601 1.65 -3.63 35.95
C THR A 601 1.18 -3.98 37.37
N ASP A 602 0.59 -3.01 38.06
CA ASP A 602 -0.06 -3.23 39.36
C ASP A 602 -1.47 -3.83 39.24
N ILE A 603 -1.93 -4.13 38.03
CA ILE A 603 -3.26 -4.68 37.75
C ILE A 603 -3.26 -6.16 38.08
N ASP A 604 -4.19 -6.60 38.94
CA ASP A 604 -4.34 -7.99 39.34
C ASP A 604 -5.08 -8.81 38.26
N CYS A 605 -4.62 -10.05 38.08
CA CYS A 605 -5.30 -11.02 37.24
C CYS A 605 -6.63 -11.43 37.85
N PRO A 606 -7.77 -11.31 37.16
CA PRO A 606 -9.08 -11.64 37.71
C PRO A 606 -9.24 -13.13 38.03
N THR A 607 -8.38 -13.99 37.49
CA THR A 607 -8.48 -15.46 37.68
C THR A 607 -7.58 -15.96 38.79
N CYS A 608 -6.36 -15.43 38.95
CA CYS A 608 -5.37 -16.00 39.87
C CYS A 608 -4.71 -14.97 40.81
N GLY A 609 -5.09 -13.71 40.75
CA GLY A 609 -4.57 -12.64 41.61
C GLY A 609 -3.13 -12.21 41.33
N ARG A 610 -2.39 -12.87 40.38
CA ARG A 610 -1.04 -12.44 40.03
C ARG A 610 -1.11 -11.16 39.16
N LYS A 611 -0.04 -10.39 39.14
CA LYS A 611 0.03 -9.15 38.30
C LYS A 611 -0.08 -9.45 36.81
N MET A 612 -0.79 -8.57 36.11
CA MET A 612 -0.87 -8.58 34.66
C MET A 612 0.32 -7.85 34.06
N ALA A 613 0.72 -8.28 32.88
CA ALA A 613 1.80 -7.63 32.11
C ALA A 613 1.27 -7.07 30.78
N ILE A 614 1.74 -5.90 30.40
CA ILE A 614 1.55 -5.34 29.06
C ILE A 614 2.34 -6.20 28.09
N ARG A 615 1.65 -6.75 27.10
CA ARG A 615 2.22 -7.58 26.03
C ARG A 615 1.72 -7.10 24.68
N THR A 616 2.52 -7.37 23.64
CA THR A 616 2.15 -7.06 22.25
C THR A 616 2.15 -8.33 21.41
N ALA A 617 1.06 -8.55 20.70
CA ALA A 617 0.92 -9.62 19.70
C ALA A 617 0.66 -9.00 18.32
N SER A 618 0.57 -9.83 17.29
CA SER A 618 0.19 -9.39 15.94
C SER A 618 -1.19 -8.74 15.87
N THR A 619 -2.03 -8.97 16.87
CA THR A 619 -3.39 -8.40 17.00
C THR A 619 -3.43 -7.10 17.81
N GLY A 620 -2.30 -6.61 18.31
CA GLY A 620 -2.20 -5.40 19.12
C GLY A 620 -1.71 -5.63 20.54
N VAL A 621 -1.86 -4.60 21.39
CA VAL A 621 -1.47 -4.61 22.81
C VAL A 621 -2.57 -5.25 23.65
N PHE A 622 -2.19 -6.05 24.63
CA PHE A 622 -3.10 -6.70 25.58
C PHE A 622 -2.44 -6.88 26.96
N LEU A 623 -3.24 -7.08 27.98
CA LEU A 623 -2.74 -7.51 29.29
C LEU A 623 -2.76 -9.03 29.36
N GLY A 624 -1.64 -9.64 29.70
CA GLY A 624 -1.49 -11.08 29.90
C GLY A 624 -1.05 -11.38 31.33
N CYS A 625 -1.62 -12.43 31.96
CA CYS A 625 -1.19 -12.83 33.29
C CYS A 625 0.30 -13.20 33.33
N SER A 626 1.03 -12.71 34.33
CA SER A 626 2.45 -13.07 34.56
C SER A 626 2.64 -14.57 34.80
N GLY A 627 1.61 -15.28 35.29
CA GLY A 627 1.62 -16.73 35.48
C GLY A 627 1.57 -17.55 34.19
N TYR A 628 1.56 -16.94 33.00
CA TYR A 628 1.54 -17.66 31.72
C TYR A 628 2.82 -18.47 31.48
N THR A 629 3.97 -18.03 32.01
CA THR A 629 5.28 -18.67 31.83
C THR A 629 5.54 -19.81 32.83
N LEU A 630 4.65 -20.02 33.79
CA LEU A 630 4.76 -21.07 34.80
C LEU A 630 4.54 -22.46 34.17
N PRO A 631 4.97 -23.54 34.88
CA PRO A 631 4.70 -24.92 34.47
C PRO A 631 3.23 -25.18 34.19
N PRO A 632 2.87 -26.15 33.34
CA PRO A 632 1.47 -26.36 32.86
C PRO A 632 0.40 -26.45 33.95
N LYS A 633 0.74 -26.99 35.12
CA LYS A 633 -0.19 -27.14 36.29
C LYS A 633 -0.49 -25.80 36.98
N GLU A 634 0.43 -24.84 36.95
CA GLU A 634 0.34 -23.55 37.64
C GLU A 634 0.05 -22.39 36.66
N ARG A 635 0.03 -22.70 35.39
CA ARG A 635 -0.08 -21.70 34.29
C ARG A 635 -1.47 -21.07 34.27
N CYS A 636 -1.48 -19.74 34.34
CA CYS A 636 -2.68 -18.95 34.12
C CYS A 636 -2.65 -18.35 32.70
N LYS A 637 -3.67 -18.62 31.90
CA LYS A 637 -3.77 -18.16 30.49
C LYS A 637 -4.64 -16.92 30.31
N THR A 638 -5.02 -16.28 31.40
CA THR A 638 -5.96 -15.14 31.39
C THR A 638 -5.32 -13.95 30.65
N THR A 639 -6.09 -13.38 29.74
CA THR A 639 -5.75 -12.17 29.01
C THR A 639 -6.88 -11.17 29.03
N ILE A 640 -6.57 -9.87 29.03
CA ILE A 640 -7.52 -8.77 28.88
C ILE A 640 -7.15 -8.03 27.60
N ASN A 641 -8.08 -7.97 26.65
CA ASN A 641 -7.89 -7.20 25.45
C ASN A 641 -8.02 -5.71 25.76
N LEU A 642 -7.08 -4.93 25.23
CA LEU A 642 -7.07 -3.49 25.36
C LEU A 642 -7.67 -2.84 24.10
N ILE A 643 -8.54 -1.88 24.29
CA ILE A 643 -9.19 -1.15 23.18
C ILE A 643 -8.50 0.20 23.05
N PRO A 644 -7.82 0.48 21.91
CA PRO A 644 -7.15 1.77 21.70
C PRO A 644 -8.15 2.92 21.71
N GLU A 645 -7.89 3.98 22.46
CA GLU A 645 -8.73 5.17 22.51
C GLU A 645 -8.71 5.94 21.16
N ALA A 646 -7.59 5.90 20.43
CA ALA A 646 -7.46 6.52 19.12
C ALA A 646 -8.47 5.98 18.09
N GLU A 647 -8.97 4.77 18.26
CA GLU A 647 -10.07 4.23 17.43
C GLU A 647 -11.44 4.86 17.77
N LEU A 648 -11.51 5.64 18.83
CA LEU A 648 -12.72 6.28 19.32
C LEU A 648 -12.85 7.73 18.83
N LEU A 649 -11.77 8.30 18.31
CA LEU A 649 -11.71 9.67 17.83
C LEU A 649 -11.68 9.69 16.30
N ASN A 650 -12.74 10.20 15.66
CA ASN A 650 -12.70 10.56 14.25
C ASN A 650 -11.88 11.85 14.09
N VAL A 651 -10.58 11.73 13.99
CA VAL A 651 -9.67 12.86 13.70
C VAL A 651 -9.74 13.12 12.20
N LEU A 652 -10.49 14.15 11.81
CA LEU A 652 -10.76 14.45 10.39
C LEU A 652 -9.81 15.49 9.78
N ASP A 653 -9.09 16.28 10.61
CA ASP A 653 -8.20 17.33 10.16
C ASP A 653 -6.92 17.48 10.99
N GLU A 654 -5.98 18.31 10.52
CA GLU A 654 -4.70 18.53 11.19
C GLU A 654 -4.83 19.32 12.50
N ALA A 655 -5.84 20.17 12.64
CA ALA A 655 -6.07 20.93 13.85
C ALA A 655 -6.58 20.03 14.97
N SER A 656 -7.47 19.10 14.65
CA SER A 656 -7.96 18.11 15.61
C SER A 656 -6.86 17.12 16.03
N GLU A 657 -5.90 16.81 15.15
CA GLU A 657 -4.75 15.95 15.46
C GLU A 657 -3.79 16.63 16.46
N THR A 658 -3.50 17.91 16.27
CA THR A 658 -2.69 18.70 17.22
C THR A 658 -3.37 18.81 18.58
N LYS A 659 -4.67 19.10 18.61
CA LYS A 659 -5.48 19.14 19.83
C LYS A 659 -5.48 17.78 20.54
N ALA A 660 -5.70 16.71 19.82
CA ALA A 660 -5.65 15.35 20.36
C ALA A 660 -4.28 15.01 20.95
N LEU A 661 -3.18 15.49 20.33
CA LEU A 661 -1.83 15.32 20.86
C LEU A 661 -1.60 16.11 22.15
N MET A 662 -2.14 17.32 22.23
CA MET A 662 -2.07 18.14 23.45
C MET A 662 -2.84 17.54 24.62
N GLU A 663 -3.98 16.90 24.36
CA GLU A 663 -4.82 16.23 25.35
C GLU A 663 -4.23 14.91 25.87
N ARG A 664 -3.24 14.33 25.15
CA ARG A 664 -2.60 13.09 25.58
C ARG A 664 -1.75 13.28 26.83
N LYS A 665 -1.85 12.30 27.74
CA LYS A 665 -0.94 12.23 28.88
C LYS A 665 0.50 12.03 28.41
N ARG A 666 1.42 12.61 29.15
CA ARG A 666 2.86 12.44 28.91
C ARG A 666 3.42 11.41 29.90
N CYS A 667 4.31 10.57 29.39
CA CYS A 667 4.97 9.56 30.21
C CYS A 667 5.81 10.22 31.30
N PRO A 668 5.62 9.89 32.58
CA PRO A 668 6.38 10.50 33.69
C PRO A 668 7.87 10.13 33.66
N LYS A 669 8.25 9.05 32.92
CA LYS A 669 9.64 8.59 32.84
C LYS A 669 10.42 9.23 31.68
N CYS A 670 9.80 9.43 30.51
CA CYS A 670 10.51 9.87 29.29
C CYS A 670 9.83 11.03 28.54
N GLY A 671 8.72 11.57 29.03
CA GLY A 671 8.03 12.73 28.45
C GLY A 671 7.28 12.48 27.13
N THR A 672 7.38 11.29 26.55
CA THR A 672 6.70 10.92 25.29
C THR A 672 5.18 10.81 25.50
N ALA A 673 4.37 11.21 24.52
CA ALA A 673 2.93 11.03 24.56
C ALA A 673 2.55 9.55 24.72
N MET A 674 1.60 9.31 25.61
CA MET A 674 1.15 7.94 25.94
C MET A 674 0.03 7.49 25.02
N ASP A 675 0.00 6.22 24.71
CA ASP A 675 -1.12 5.57 24.02
C ASP A 675 -2.15 5.11 25.07
N SER A 676 -3.41 5.50 24.91
CA SER A 676 -4.46 5.22 25.87
C SER A 676 -5.33 4.05 25.42
N TYR A 677 -5.65 3.16 26.36
CA TYR A 677 -6.45 1.96 26.14
C TYR A 677 -7.51 1.80 27.21
N ILE A 678 -8.71 1.38 26.84
CA ILE A 678 -9.76 1.03 27.79
C ILE A 678 -9.54 -0.43 28.23
N ILE A 679 -9.40 -0.65 29.54
CA ILE A 679 -9.35 -1.98 30.16
C ILE A 679 -10.80 -2.50 30.34
N ASP A 680 -11.62 -1.66 30.96
CA ASP A 680 -13.03 -1.88 31.27
C ASP A 680 -13.78 -0.55 31.41
N PRO A 681 -15.08 -0.50 31.65
CA PRO A 681 -15.85 0.74 31.79
C PRO A 681 -15.35 1.69 32.89
N HIS A 682 -14.53 1.23 33.81
CA HIS A 682 -14.09 2.00 34.98
C HIS A 682 -12.57 2.32 34.95
N ARG A 683 -11.80 1.65 34.08
CA ARG A 683 -10.34 1.76 34.06
C ARG A 683 -9.79 1.98 32.67
N LYS A 684 -8.93 2.96 32.57
CA LYS A 684 -8.16 3.27 31.35
C LYS A 684 -6.67 3.09 31.64
N LEU A 685 -5.94 2.44 30.75
CA LEU A 685 -4.49 2.25 30.80
C LEU A 685 -3.82 3.17 29.80
N HIS A 686 -2.91 3.99 30.28
CA HIS A 686 -2.01 4.81 29.44
C HIS A 686 -0.66 4.11 29.42
N ILE A 687 -0.17 3.78 28.24
CA ILE A 687 1.09 3.09 28.02
C ILE A 687 2.04 4.05 27.32
N CYS A 688 3.28 4.15 27.77
CA CYS A 688 4.27 4.99 27.13
C CYS A 688 4.35 4.71 25.62
N GLY A 689 4.40 5.76 24.80
CA GLY A 689 4.56 5.64 23.35
C GLY A 689 5.82 4.86 22.95
N ASN A 690 6.86 4.86 23.80
CA ASN A 690 8.11 4.11 23.60
C ASN A 690 8.09 2.69 24.21
N ASN A 691 6.95 2.18 24.70
CA ASN A 691 6.86 0.80 25.20
C ASN A 691 7.19 -0.21 24.08
N PRO A 692 7.95 -1.30 24.31
CA PRO A 692 8.46 -1.75 25.62
C PRO A 692 9.83 -1.17 26.03
N ASN A 693 10.44 -0.28 25.26
CA ASN A 693 11.77 0.31 25.60
C ASN A 693 11.70 1.25 26.81
N CYS A 694 10.52 1.84 27.04
CA CYS A 694 10.17 2.54 28.28
C CYS A 694 9.00 1.79 28.94
N ASP A 695 9.14 1.46 30.20
CA ASP A 695 8.17 0.74 31.02
C ASP A 695 7.13 1.64 31.68
N GLY A 696 7.07 2.92 31.29
CA GLY A 696 6.12 3.87 31.85
C GLY A 696 4.66 3.53 31.51
N TYR A 697 3.82 3.49 32.53
CA TYR A 697 2.36 3.36 32.38
C TYR A 697 1.63 4.13 33.47
N LEU A 698 0.34 4.40 33.25
CA LEU A 698 -0.57 5.02 34.24
C LEU A 698 -1.93 4.33 34.13
N VAL A 699 -2.58 4.08 35.27
CA VAL A 699 -3.96 3.60 35.32
C VAL A 699 -4.86 4.73 35.78
N GLU A 700 -5.85 5.08 34.97
CA GLU A 700 -6.85 6.11 35.27
C GLU A 700 -8.16 5.45 35.65
N GLN A 701 -8.71 5.87 36.80
CA GLN A 701 -10.04 5.47 37.27
C GLN A 701 -11.07 6.49 36.78
N GLY A 702 -12.23 6.02 36.32
CA GLY A 702 -13.28 6.90 35.83
C GLY A 702 -14.45 6.11 35.26
N GLN A 703 -15.30 6.79 34.53
CA GLN A 703 -16.35 6.16 33.72
C GLN A 703 -16.02 6.40 32.24
N PHE A 704 -15.69 5.34 31.54
CA PHE A 704 -15.22 5.39 30.14
C PHE A 704 -16.23 4.73 29.22
N LYS A 705 -16.75 5.50 28.26
CA LYS A 705 -17.61 5.00 27.19
C LYS A 705 -16.80 4.72 25.94
N ILE A 706 -17.11 3.61 25.29
CA ILE A 706 -16.52 3.29 23.97
C ILE A 706 -17.34 4.03 22.92
N LYS A 707 -16.73 5.03 22.27
CA LYS A 707 -17.40 5.80 21.20
C LYS A 707 -17.73 4.88 20.02
N GLY A 708 -18.95 4.94 19.55
CA GLY A 708 -19.46 4.08 18.45
C GLY A 708 -19.98 2.72 18.91
N TYR A 709 -20.09 2.52 20.24
CA TYR A 709 -20.83 1.42 20.83
C TYR A 709 -21.51 1.92 22.12
N ASP A 710 -22.69 2.48 21.97
CA ASP A 710 -23.56 2.90 23.10
C ASP A 710 -24.55 1.77 23.44
N GLY A 711 -24.26 0.54 22.99
CA GLY A 711 -25.17 -0.56 23.15
C GLY A 711 -25.11 -1.21 24.54
N PRO A 712 -26.20 -1.87 24.92
CA PRO A 712 -26.27 -2.65 26.16
C PRO A 712 -25.31 -3.85 26.12
N ILE A 713 -25.02 -4.43 27.29
CA ILE A 713 -24.43 -5.76 27.39
C ILE A 713 -25.30 -6.67 26.55
N VAL A 714 -24.74 -7.29 25.53
CA VAL A 714 -25.47 -8.19 24.64
C VAL A 714 -25.34 -9.58 25.20
N GLU A 715 -26.46 -10.22 25.49
CA GLU A 715 -26.47 -11.62 25.89
C GLU A 715 -26.06 -12.53 24.73
N CYS A 716 -25.30 -13.55 25.04
CA CYS A 716 -24.88 -14.56 24.10
C CYS A 716 -26.07 -15.42 23.68
N ASP A 717 -26.38 -15.46 22.42
CA ASP A 717 -27.45 -16.25 21.79
C ASP A 717 -27.25 -17.77 21.95
N LYS A 718 -26.05 -18.23 22.37
CA LYS A 718 -25.73 -19.65 22.57
C LYS A 718 -25.78 -20.11 24.00
N CYS A 719 -25.38 -19.30 24.96
CA CYS A 719 -25.24 -19.72 26.34
C CYS A 719 -25.80 -18.74 27.38
N GLY A 720 -26.39 -17.61 26.95
CA GLY A 720 -26.97 -16.60 27.84
C GLY A 720 -25.97 -15.76 28.64
N ALA A 721 -24.67 -16.02 28.53
CA ALA A 721 -23.68 -15.23 29.22
C ALA A 721 -23.42 -13.89 28.49
N ASP A 722 -22.87 -12.91 29.21
CA ASP A 722 -22.57 -11.61 28.65
C ASP A 722 -21.55 -11.69 27.52
N MET A 723 -21.77 -10.91 26.46
CA MET A 723 -20.81 -10.69 25.39
C MET A 723 -20.08 -9.36 25.59
N HIS A 724 -18.76 -9.41 25.56
CA HIS A 724 -17.90 -8.24 25.69
C HIS A 724 -17.31 -7.81 24.35
N LEU A 725 -17.13 -6.52 24.19
CA LEU A 725 -16.43 -5.96 23.02
C LEU A 725 -14.98 -6.41 23.03
N LYS A 726 -14.55 -6.98 21.89
CA LYS A 726 -13.18 -7.44 21.67
C LYS A 726 -12.66 -6.87 20.35
N LEU A 727 -11.34 -6.71 20.24
CA LEU A 727 -10.66 -6.34 18.99
C LEU A 727 -9.98 -7.57 18.39
N GLY A 728 -10.18 -7.81 17.11
CA GLY A 728 -9.57 -8.90 16.37
C GLY A 728 -8.94 -8.42 15.07
N ARG A 729 -8.24 -9.33 14.38
CA ARG A 729 -7.59 -9.06 13.08
C ARG A 729 -8.50 -8.39 12.04
N PHE A 730 -9.81 -8.60 12.13
CA PHE A 730 -10.80 -8.08 11.20
C PHE A 730 -11.66 -6.95 11.79
N GLY A 731 -11.21 -6.32 12.88
CA GLY A 731 -11.89 -5.22 13.54
C GLY A 731 -12.62 -5.63 14.83
N LYS A 732 -13.50 -4.75 15.33
CA LYS A 732 -14.25 -4.92 16.58
C LYS A 732 -15.32 -6.01 16.44
N TYR A 733 -15.50 -6.79 17.50
CA TYR A 733 -16.56 -7.82 17.60
C TYR A 733 -16.97 -8.04 19.05
N MET A 734 -18.16 -8.55 19.25
CA MET A 734 -18.63 -9.02 20.56
C MET A 734 -18.19 -10.47 20.73
N GLY A 735 -17.50 -10.79 21.82
CA GLY A 735 -17.09 -12.15 22.18
C GLY A 735 -17.74 -12.58 23.50
N CYS A 736 -18.33 -13.76 23.52
CA CYS A 736 -18.90 -14.30 24.74
C CYS A 736 -17.83 -14.53 25.82
N THR A 737 -18.22 -14.34 27.09
CA THR A 737 -17.35 -14.56 28.24
C THR A 737 -17.25 -16.04 28.65
N SER A 738 -18.20 -16.87 28.23
CA SER A 738 -18.33 -18.27 28.67
C SER A 738 -18.22 -19.30 27.55
N CYS A 739 -18.39 -18.90 26.25
CA CYS A 739 -18.27 -19.81 25.12
C CYS A 739 -17.56 -19.14 23.93
N ASP A 740 -17.33 -19.89 22.85
CA ASP A 740 -16.61 -19.41 21.67
C ASP A 740 -17.45 -18.52 20.74
N ASN A 741 -18.66 -18.14 21.14
CA ASN A 741 -19.55 -17.38 20.30
C ASN A 741 -19.06 -15.95 20.11
N THR A 742 -19.15 -15.48 18.87
CA THR A 742 -18.73 -14.12 18.49
C THR A 742 -19.74 -13.48 17.54
N ARG A 743 -20.03 -12.20 17.72
CA ARG A 743 -20.87 -11.39 16.83
C ARG A 743 -20.09 -10.18 16.31
N LYS A 744 -20.20 -9.89 15.04
CA LYS A 744 -19.54 -8.73 14.44
C LYS A 744 -20.24 -7.44 14.86
N ILE A 745 -19.47 -6.34 14.86
CA ILE A 745 -20.05 -5.00 14.92
C ILE A 745 -20.11 -4.48 13.48
N LEU A 746 -21.26 -4.00 13.09
CA LEU A 746 -21.53 -3.45 11.78
C LEU A 746 -20.93 -2.04 11.65
N LYS A 747 -20.84 -1.52 10.42
CA LYS A 747 -20.30 -0.17 10.17
C LYS A 747 -21.09 0.96 10.84
N ASN A 748 -22.36 0.73 11.13
CA ASN A 748 -23.25 1.65 11.86
C ASN A 748 -23.10 1.56 13.39
N GLY A 749 -22.18 0.74 13.92
CA GLY A 749 -21.95 0.52 15.35
C GLY A 749 -22.87 -0.52 16.02
N GLU A 750 -23.84 -1.07 15.30
CA GLU A 750 -24.75 -2.11 15.83
C GLU A 750 -24.09 -3.48 15.85
N VAL A 751 -24.49 -4.32 16.80
CA VAL A 751 -24.09 -5.72 16.86
C VAL A 751 -24.84 -6.51 15.79
N ALA A 752 -24.12 -7.21 14.94
CA ALA A 752 -24.74 -8.05 13.93
C ALA A 752 -25.71 -9.06 14.58
N PRO A 753 -26.78 -9.45 13.91
CA PRO A 753 -27.68 -10.49 14.44
C PRO A 753 -26.92 -11.79 14.70
N PRO A 754 -27.47 -12.70 15.54
CA PRO A 754 -26.87 -14.01 15.78
C PRO A 754 -26.52 -14.72 14.45
N LYS A 755 -25.42 -15.44 14.45
CA LYS A 755 -25.10 -16.30 13.31
C LYS A 755 -26.11 -17.42 13.26
N GLU A 756 -26.79 -17.54 12.13
CA GLU A 756 -27.68 -18.66 11.91
C GLU A 756 -26.89 -19.97 11.90
N GLU A 757 -27.46 -20.98 12.55
CA GLU A 757 -26.87 -22.32 12.51
C GLU A 757 -26.97 -22.88 11.09
N PRO A 758 -25.91 -23.57 10.62
CA PRO A 758 -25.96 -24.21 9.32
C PRO A 758 -27.09 -25.27 9.28
N VAL A 759 -27.78 -25.38 8.16
CA VAL A 759 -28.74 -26.46 7.96
C VAL A 759 -27.98 -27.74 7.67
N HIS A 760 -28.17 -28.76 8.46
CA HIS A 760 -27.45 -30.04 8.37
C HIS A 760 -28.14 -31.02 7.40
N PHE A 761 -27.34 -31.65 6.53
CA PHE A 761 -27.79 -32.68 5.59
C PHE A 761 -26.88 -33.93 5.76
N PRO A 762 -27.07 -34.74 6.80
CA PRO A 762 -26.26 -35.94 7.05
C PRO A 762 -26.28 -36.95 5.91
N GLU A 763 -27.30 -36.89 5.09
CA GLU A 763 -27.51 -37.74 3.90
C GLU A 763 -26.61 -37.34 2.74
N LEU A 764 -26.18 -36.05 2.66
CA LEU A 764 -25.30 -35.55 1.61
C LEU A 764 -23.85 -35.66 2.04
N LYS A 765 -23.20 -36.78 1.68
CA LYS A 765 -21.79 -37.03 2.03
C LYS A 765 -20.86 -36.19 1.20
N CYS A 766 -19.73 -35.78 1.82
CA CYS A 766 -18.62 -35.16 1.13
C CYS A 766 -17.88 -36.18 0.25
N GLU A 767 -17.33 -35.73 -0.88
CA GLU A 767 -16.62 -36.62 -1.83
C GLU A 767 -15.19 -36.91 -1.38
N LYS A 768 -14.57 -35.97 -0.62
CA LYS A 768 -13.14 -36.02 -0.26
C LYS A 768 -12.89 -36.30 1.21
N SER A 769 -13.93 -36.55 2.00
CA SER A 769 -13.82 -36.84 3.44
C SER A 769 -15.07 -37.54 3.96
N ASP A 770 -14.96 -38.16 5.14
CA ASP A 770 -16.08 -38.79 5.83
C ASP A 770 -17.10 -37.81 6.40
N ALA A 771 -17.00 -36.53 6.04
CA ALA A 771 -17.92 -35.49 6.45
C ALA A 771 -19.22 -35.50 5.63
N TYR A 772 -20.21 -34.77 6.07
CA TYR A 772 -21.44 -34.49 5.31
C TYR A 772 -21.60 -33.00 5.09
N PHE A 773 -22.44 -32.62 4.16
CA PHE A 773 -22.64 -31.20 3.83
C PHE A 773 -23.61 -30.50 4.77
N VAL A 774 -23.33 -29.23 5.02
CA VAL A 774 -24.25 -28.28 5.67
C VAL A 774 -24.41 -27.05 4.79
N LEU A 775 -25.63 -26.50 4.72
CA LEU A 775 -25.91 -25.24 4.04
C LEU A 775 -25.53 -24.09 4.97
N ARG A 776 -24.68 -23.19 4.48
CA ARG A 776 -24.34 -21.95 5.15
C ARG A 776 -24.79 -20.76 4.34
N ASP A 777 -25.29 -19.74 5.02
CA ASP A 777 -25.58 -18.44 4.43
C ASP A 777 -24.43 -17.48 4.77
N GLY A 778 -23.75 -17.00 3.76
CA GLY A 778 -22.54 -16.18 3.90
C GLY A 778 -22.63 -14.86 3.12
N ALA A 779 -21.61 -14.02 3.23
CA ALA A 779 -21.54 -12.74 2.53
C ALA A 779 -21.60 -12.86 0.98
N SER A 780 -21.43 -14.05 0.44
CA SER A 780 -21.53 -14.37 -0.99
C SER A 780 -22.70 -15.33 -1.29
N GLY A 781 -23.77 -15.27 -0.51
CA GLY A 781 -24.96 -16.11 -0.61
C GLY A 781 -24.81 -17.50 -0.01
N VAL A 782 -25.77 -18.39 -0.28
CA VAL A 782 -25.77 -19.75 0.25
C VAL A 782 -24.77 -20.65 -0.47
N PHE A 783 -24.15 -21.56 0.30
CA PHE A 783 -23.24 -22.57 -0.21
C PHE A 783 -23.19 -23.79 0.68
N MET A 784 -22.82 -24.93 0.10
CA MET A 784 -22.61 -26.18 0.83
C MET A 784 -21.17 -26.25 1.32
N SER A 785 -20.95 -26.59 2.59
CA SER A 785 -19.63 -26.84 3.16
C SER A 785 -19.64 -28.11 4.01
N ALA A 786 -18.47 -28.73 4.20
CA ALA A 786 -18.35 -29.84 5.16
C ALA A 786 -18.74 -29.38 6.57
N HIS A 787 -19.49 -30.21 7.31
CA HIS A 787 -19.97 -29.90 8.66
C HIS A 787 -18.82 -29.68 9.66
N ASN A 788 -17.71 -30.38 9.47
CA ASN A 788 -16.53 -30.35 10.33
C ASN A 788 -15.46 -29.33 9.90
N PHE A 789 -15.84 -28.33 9.08
CA PHE A 789 -14.90 -27.25 8.72
C PHE A 789 -14.28 -26.62 10.00
N PRO A 790 -12.94 -26.38 10.08
CA PRO A 790 -11.94 -26.36 8.98
C PRO A 790 -11.18 -27.70 8.76
N LYS A 791 -11.55 -28.79 9.44
CA LYS A 791 -10.89 -30.11 9.24
C LYS A 791 -11.03 -30.59 7.79
N SER A 792 -12.24 -30.58 7.27
CA SER A 792 -12.50 -30.69 5.84
C SER A 792 -12.88 -29.32 5.29
N ARG A 793 -12.25 -28.94 4.17
CA ARG A 793 -12.47 -27.66 3.48
C ARG A 793 -13.31 -27.80 2.22
N GLU A 794 -14.00 -28.92 2.08
CA GLU A 794 -14.81 -29.19 0.91
C GLU A 794 -16.03 -28.25 0.88
N THR A 795 -16.17 -27.51 -0.24
CA THR A 795 -17.28 -26.59 -0.47
C THR A 795 -17.74 -26.69 -1.92
N ARG A 796 -19.04 -26.51 -2.14
CA ARG A 796 -19.65 -26.44 -3.47
C ARG A 796 -20.90 -25.56 -3.49
N PRO A 797 -21.38 -25.15 -4.68
CA PRO A 797 -22.69 -24.52 -4.79
C PRO A 797 -23.78 -25.46 -4.28
N ALA A 798 -24.86 -24.89 -3.76
CA ALA A 798 -26.05 -25.65 -3.43
C ALA A 798 -26.80 -26.00 -4.73
N LYS A 799 -27.18 -27.28 -4.88
CA LYS A 799 -28.02 -27.73 -5.99
C LYS A 799 -29.49 -27.51 -5.62
N VAL A 800 -30.27 -26.97 -6.56
CA VAL A 800 -31.72 -26.73 -6.33
C VAL A 800 -32.45 -28.02 -6.02
N ALA A 801 -32.17 -29.10 -6.75
CA ALA A 801 -32.79 -30.41 -6.51
C ALA A 801 -32.56 -30.95 -5.08
N GLU A 802 -31.38 -30.74 -4.49
CA GLU A 802 -31.09 -31.10 -3.11
C GLU A 802 -31.85 -30.24 -2.11
N LEU A 803 -31.94 -28.94 -2.33
CA LEU A 803 -32.70 -28.05 -1.46
C LEU A 803 -34.21 -28.35 -1.55
N ALA A 804 -34.71 -28.70 -2.72
CA ALA A 804 -36.10 -29.10 -2.92
C ALA A 804 -36.44 -30.39 -2.13
N LEU A 805 -35.53 -31.39 -2.13
CA LEU A 805 -35.71 -32.64 -1.38
C LEU A 805 -35.78 -32.41 0.14
N TYR A 806 -35.08 -31.42 0.66
CA TYR A 806 -35.03 -31.10 2.10
C TYR A 806 -35.65 -29.75 2.43
N ARG A 807 -36.63 -29.30 1.65
CA ARG A 807 -37.27 -27.97 1.74
C ARG A 807 -37.73 -27.64 3.17
N ASP A 808 -38.31 -28.60 3.86
CA ASP A 808 -38.85 -28.41 5.20
C ASP A 808 -37.78 -28.17 6.29
N ARG A 809 -36.53 -28.55 6.02
CA ARG A 809 -35.39 -28.24 6.91
C ARG A 809 -34.85 -26.82 6.72
N LEU A 810 -35.21 -26.17 5.62
CA LEU A 810 -34.72 -24.84 5.34
C LEU A 810 -35.44 -23.77 6.19
N PRO A 811 -34.70 -22.78 6.70
CA PRO A 811 -35.31 -21.60 7.30
C PRO A 811 -36.31 -20.95 6.32
N GLU A 812 -37.36 -20.37 6.82
CA GLU A 812 -38.45 -19.78 6.03
C GLU A 812 -37.92 -18.84 4.93
N LYS A 813 -36.96 -17.99 5.27
CA LYS A 813 -36.29 -17.05 4.36
C LYS A 813 -35.52 -17.69 3.22
N LEU A 814 -35.16 -18.98 3.30
CA LEU A 814 -34.40 -19.70 2.27
C LEU A 814 -35.26 -20.72 1.49
N ARG A 815 -36.52 -20.96 1.90
CA ARG A 815 -37.42 -21.92 1.25
C ARG A 815 -37.67 -21.61 -0.21
N TYR A 816 -37.70 -20.33 -0.59
CA TYR A 816 -37.87 -19.92 -1.98
C TYR A 816 -36.79 -20.47 -2.92
N LEU A 817 -35.58 -20.76 -2.39
CA LEU A 817 -34.50 -21.36 -3.17
C LEU A 817 -34.79 -22.81 -3.57
N ALA A 818 -35.56 -23.53 -2.76
CA ALA A 818 -36.02 -24.88 -3.05
C ALA A 818 -37.14 -24.92 -4.11
N ASP A 819 -37.83 -23.80 -4.31
CA ASP A 819 -38.94 -23.66 -5.27
C ASP A 819 -38.45 -23.22 -6.67
N ALA A 820 -37.14 -23.10 -6.85
CA ALA A 820 -36.51 -22.72 -8.13
C ALA A 820 -36.56 -23.89 -9.14
N PRO A 821 -36.41 -23.63 -10.45
CA PRO A 821 -36.27 -24.69 -11.44
C PRO A 821 -35.05 -25.58 -11.16
N GLN A 822 -35.28 -26.90 -11.07
CA GLN A 822 -34.21 -27.87 -10.72
C GLN A 822 -33.27 -28.19 -11.87
N LYS A 823 -33.70 -27.96 -13.11
CA LYS A 823 -32.95 -28.20 -14.35
C LYS A 823 -33.17 -27.06 -15.34
N ASP A 824 -32.21 -26.86 -16.21
CA ASP A 824 -32.37 -25.97 -17.36
C ASP A 824 -33.14 -26.67 -18.49
N PRO A 825 -33.51 -25.94 -19.59
CA PRO A 825 -34.20 -26.52 -20.74
C PRO A 825 -33.43 -27.66 -21.44
N GLU A 826 -32.12 -27.78 -21.24
CA GLU A 826 -31.31 -28.82 -21.80
C GLU A 826 -31.14 -30.04 -20.82
N GLY A 827 -31.76 -29.99 -19.66
CA GLY A 827 -31.74 -31.03 -18.64
C GLY A 827 -30.55 -31.01 -17.69
N ASN A 828 -29.68 -29.99 -17.74
CA ASN A 828 -28.54 -29.84 -16.83
C ASN A 828 -29.00 -29.42 -15.43
N GLU A 829 -28.32 -29.90 -14.38
CA GLU A 829 -28.65 -29.59 -12.98
C GLU A 829 -28.51 -28.09 -12.66
N ALA A 830 -29.50 -27.56 -11.98
CA ALA A 830 -29.52 -26.16 -11.53
C ALA A 830 -28.82 -25.99 -10.17
N ILE A 831 -28.02 -24.95 -10.08
CA ILE A 831 -27.26 -24.56 -8.89
C ILE A 831 -27.53 -23.11 -8.50
N ILE A 832 -27.39 -22.82 -7.22
CA ILE A 832 -27.56 -21.45 -6.69
C ILE A 832 -26.22 -20.72 -6.69
N ARG A 833 -26.24 -19.49 -7.17
CA ARG A 833 -25.15 -18.53 -7.21
C ARG A 833 -25.59 -17.18 -6.62
N PHE A 834 -24.64 -16.32 -6.30
CA PHE A 834 -24.88 -14.99 -5.76
C PHE A 834 -24.27 -13.90 -6.66
N SER A 835 -25.09 -12.94 -7.04
CA SER A 835 -24.66 -11.74 -7.77
C SER A 835 -24.16 -10.69 -6.77
N ARG A 836 -22.84 -10.46 -6.74
CA ARG A 836 -22.24 -9.39 -5.89
C ARG A 836 -22.65 -7.99 -6.33
N LYS A 837 -22.94 -7.81 -7.61
CA LYS A 837 -23.35 -6.52 -8.19
C LYS A 837 -24.78 -6.16 -7.81
N GLU A 838 -25.67 -7.13 -7.90
CA GLU A 838 -27.12 -6.97 -7.68
C GLU A 838 -27.55 -7.38 -6.26
N LYS A 839 -26.62 -7.98 -5.47
CA LYS A 839 -26.80 -8.41 -4.07
C LYS A 839 -27.96 -9.38 -3.84
N HIS A 840 -28.26 -10.22 -4.82
CA HIS A 840 -29.27 -11.28 -4.71
C HIS A 840 -28.77 -12.63 -5.19
N GLN A 841 -29.49 -13.69 -4.81
CA GLN A 841 -29.23 -15.05 -5.26
C GLN A 841 -29.97 -15.32 -6.56
N TYR A 842 -29.31 -16.00 -7.49
CA TYR A 842 -29.89 -16.43 -8.77
C TYR A 842 -29.54 -17.89 -9.03
N VAL A 843 -30.27 -18.49 -9.95
CA VAL A 843 -30.07 -19.88 -10.37
C VAL A 843 -29.44 -19.92 -11.76
N THR A 844 -28.49 -20.82 -11.92
CA THR A 844 -27.88 -21.17 -13.22
C THR A 844 -27.65 -22.66 -13.26
N SER A 845 -27.29 -23.22 -14.42
CA SER A 845 -26.93 -24.64 -14.55
C SER A 845 -25.45 -24.82 -14.83
N GLU A 846 -24.94 -26.02 -14.63
CA GLU A 846 -23.57 -26.40 -14.96
C GLU A 846 -23.54 -27.59 -15.93
N LYS A 847 -22.71 -27.45 -16.99
CA LYS A 847 -22.41 -28.50 -17.97
C LYS A 847 -20.89 -28.72 -18.00
N ASN A 848 -20.44 -29.91 -17.69
CA ASN A 848 -19.01 -30.28 -17.61
C ASN A 848 -18.19 -29.31 -16.68
N GLY A 849 -18.75 -28.94 -15.52
CA GLY A 849 -18.09 -28.07 -14.53
C GLY A 849 -18.01 -26.59 -14.92
N LYS A 850 -18.71 -26.17 -15.97
CA LYS A 850 -18.81 -24.75 -16.38
C LYS A 850 -20.25 -24.30 -16.32
N ALA A 851 -20.47 -23.08 -15.76
CA ALA A 851 -21.79 -22.45 -15.75
C ALA A 851 -22.28 -22.22 -17.18
N THR A 852 -23.56 -22.50 -17.42
CA THR A 852 -24.23 -22.23 -18.71
C THR A 852 -24.61 -20.75 -18.81
N LYS A 853 -25.22 -20.37 -19.93
CA LYS A 853 -25.77 -19.02 -20.12
C LYS A 853 -27.21 -18.88 -19.60
N TRP A 854 -27.82 -19.97 -19.12
CA TRP A 854 -29.14 -19.96 -18.56
C TRP A 854 -29.11 -19.38 -17.16
N ILE A 855 -29.91 -18.35 -16.90
CA ILE A 855 -30.01 -17.63 -15.62
C ILE A 855 -31.48 -17.42 -15.30
N VAL A 856 -31.83 -17.68 -14.03
CA VAL A 856 -33.17 -17.46 -13.50
C VAL A 856 -33.05 -16.63 -12.22
N ASP A 857 -33.76 -15.51 -12.19
CA ASP A 857 -33.76 -14.58 -11.04
C ASP A 857 -35.09 -14.70 -10.28
N TYR A 858 -35.06 -14.42 -8.98
CA TYR A 858 -36.24 -14.35 -8.15
C TYR A 858 -36.73 -12.90 -8.09
N ILE A 859 -37.86 -12.62 -8.75
CA ILE A 859 -38.40 -11.27 -8.90
C ILE A 859 -39.89 -11.34 -8.48
N ASP A 860 -40.33 -10.46 -7.61
CA ASP A 860 -41.71 -10.32 -7.13
C ASP A 860 -42.35 -11.65 -6.70
N GLY A 861 -41.57 -12.46 -5.98
CA GLY A 861 -42.08 -13.73 -5.44
C GLY A 861 -42.10 -14.90 -6.45
N LYS A 862 -41.53 -14.75 -7.64
CA LYS A 862 -41.51 -15.79 -8.68
C LYS A 862 -40.12 -15.94 -9.30
N TRP A 863 -39.82 -17.13 -9.72
CA TRP A 863 -38.59 -17.43 -10.50
C TRP A 863 -38.86 -17.13 -11.98
N VAL A 864 -38.07 -16.21 -12.54
CA VAL A 864 -38.25 -15.73 -13.93
C VAL A 864 -36.90 -15.88 -14.68
N GLU A 865 -36.97 -16.49 -15.86
CA GLU A 865 -35.78 -16.62 -16.70
C GLU A 865 -35.33 -15.24 -17.21
N ARG A 866 -34.07 -14.91 -17.07
CA ARG A 866 -33.50 -13.66 -17.55
C ARG A 866 -33.47 -13.63 -19.06
N LYS A 867 -34.31 -12.81 -19.66
CA LYS A 867 -34.25 -12.58 -21.11
C LYS A 867 -32.90 -11.95 -21.47
N LYS A 868 -32.30 -12.42 -22.55
CA LYS A 868 -31.00 -11.93 -23.06
C LYS A 868 -31.07 -10.49 -23.48
#